data_449037037c52c4704dc83ee4b5b49a9e
#
_entry.id   449037037c52c4704dc83ee4b5b49a9e
#
_cell.length_a   1.000
_cell.length_b   1.000
_cell.length_c   1.000
_cell.angle_alpha   90.00
_cell.angle_beta   90.00
_cell.angle_gamma   90.00
#
_symmetry.space_group_name_H-M   'P 1'
#
loop_
_entity.id
_entity.type
_entity.pdbx_description
1 polymer ?
#
loop_
_entity_poly.entity_id
_entity_poly.type
_entity_poly.pdbx_seq_one_letter_code
_entity_poly.pdbx_strand_id
1 'polypeptide(L)'
;MSYLPNPPLDDELLHYGMPRRSGRYPWGSGDEPYQHSRDFLGRVEEMRKAKFTYTDENGKKWTGDNAIAKSLGYNSTDFRTVYAIAKDQRRIDDVATAKRLKEKEGLNNTEIGKKMGINESSVRSLLNSDSESRMKQARETAEFLKKNVDEKGMIDVGKGVERELNISREKLDQALFILQAEDGYEVHGGRFEQVTNKGQMTTQKVLCPPGTPHSEIYNLDKVHTLNDYISRDDGQTFEKKFHYPESMDSKRLMIRYKEDGGINKDGLVELRRNVPDLSLGESRYSQVRIMVDGKKYIKGMAVYGDDKDFPPGVDVIFNTNKSNKVAKLNVLKDVKNDPENPFGSLIKDADQGGQYWYTDSNGKRKLGLINKRSDEGDWTEWKDALPSQFLSKQSKSMAEKQLGIAKANKQEEFEEIMALTNPTVKKYYLNKFAQSCDSAAIHMQAAALPGQKYHVILPITSMSDKEVFAPGYKDGQKLALIRYPHGGTFEIPIVTVNNKNKEALKMIGKTSIDAIGINSRVAERLSGADFDGDTVMCIPTHDRAGKVKITSTNPLKELEGFDNKIEYGGEKRIGPDGKEHYYRNGREYSIMKKTDTEMGRISNLITDMTLLGADEKELARAVKHSMVVIDAEKHKLDYKASEKDNNIAGLKKKYQGKTNGGASTIISRAKGEYDVLKRQGTPKINIKGKEWYDPKRPEGSLIYKTADDLEYTIKKVNKRTGEVSNVTKFRTQKSTKMAETDDANTLVSQYKHPMELIYADYANSMKSLANKARLEMVNTGKIAYDRNARRVYDKEVQSLKDKLYKAELNVTRERAANRIAAAQVNSKKAIAEEQGEKLKPKDIKKAGQQALTKAREDVGSVARRDRNIVITDKEWEAIQAGAVSETVLKRILNNSDPDTLRQKAMPKATKVINQAKANRIKAMSASYTIQQIADKLGISTSTVSKYLKGGVK
;
A
#
# COMPACT_ATOMS: atom_id res chain seq x y z
N MET A 1 -54.61 17.86 -23.05
CA MET A 1 -53.87 16.70 -23.67
C MET A 1 -52.82 17.28 -24.57
N SER A 2 -51.55 17.28 -24.13
CA SER A 2 -50.46 17.78 -24.94
C SER A 2 -50.01 16.61 -25.86
N TYR A 3 -50.18 16.81 -27.15
CA TYR A 3 -49.62 15.91 -28.15
C TYR A 3 -48.08 15.98 -28.05
N LEU A 4 -47.48 15.02 -27.40
CA LEU A 4 -46.08 14.74 -27.58
C LEU A 4 -45.93 14.08 -28.96
N PRO A 5 -44.96 14.46 -29.80
CA PRO A 5 -44.70 13.73 -31.03
C PRO A 5 -44.42 12.27 -30.67
N ASN A 6 -44.91 11.33 -31.47
CA ASN A 6 -44.61 9.92 -31.32
C ASN A 6 -43.10 9.73 -31.28
N PRO A 7 -42.58 8.76 -30.50
CA PRO A 7 -41.16 8.43 -30.59
C PRO A 7 -40.80 8.11 -32.03
N PRO A 8 -39.58 8.40 -32.46
CA PRO A 8 -39.13 8.11 -33.83
C PRO A 8 -39.40 6.65 -34.17
N LEU A 9 -39.82 6.38 -35.40
CA LEU A 9 -39.91 5.05 -35.93
C LEU A 9 -38.52 4.39 -35.90
N ASP A 10 -38.46 3.08 -35.81
CA ASP A 10 -37.19 2.31 -35.66
C ASP A 10 -36.10 2.70 -36.67
N ASP A 11 -36.47 3.10 -37.89
CA ASP A 11 -35.52 3.58 -38.90
C ASP A 11 -34.89 4.95 -38.55
N GLU A 12 -35.58 5.87 -37.87
CA GLU A 12 -35.02 7.12 -37.40
C GLU A 12 -34.11 6.95 -36.19
N LEU A 13 -34.35 5.95 -35.31
CA LEU A 13 -33.48 5.59 -34.20
C LEU A 13 -32.14 5.02 -34.66
N LEU A 14 -32.11 4.26 -35.74
CA LEU A 14 -30.89 3.75 -36.35
C LEU A 14 -29.95 4.88 -36.86
N HIS A 15 -30.48 6.05 -37.17
CA HIS A 15 -29.68 7.20 -37.52
C HIS A 15 -28.99 7.91 -36.37
N TYR A 16 -29.44 7.70 -35.13
CA TYR A 16 -28.97 8.40 -33.93
C TYR A 16 -28.12 7.57 -32.98
N GLY A 17 -27.93 6.31 -33.22
CA GLY A 17 -27.22 5.43 -32.26
C GLY A 17 -26.21 4.47 -32.87
N MET A 18 -26.17 4.31 -34.19
CA MET A 18 -25.25 3.38 -34.84
C MET A 18 -24.25 4.05 -35.77
N PRO A 19 -22.99 3.58 -35.79
CA PRO A 19 -22.01 4.07 -36.75
C PRO A 19 -22.41 3.65 -38.16
N ARG A 20 -22.49 4.61 -39.10
CA ARG A 20 -22.63 4.30 -40.51
C ARG A 20 -21.29 3.85 -41.08
N ARG A 21 -21.30 2.92 -42.02
CA ARG A 21 -20.13 2.47 -42.78
C ARG A 21 -19.37 3.60 -43.50
N SER A 22 -19.96 4.83 -43.56
CA SER A 22 -19.39 6.04 -44.17
C SER A 22 -18.52 6.88 -43.22
N GLY A 23 -18.30 6.50 -41.96
CA GLY A 23 -17.48 7.24 -41.02
C GLY A 23 -18.08 8.57 -40.54
N ARG A 24 -19.37 8.80 -40.69
CA ARG A 24 -20.07 10.02 -40.24
C ARG A 24 -20.77 9.78 -38.89
N TYR A 25 -20.93 10.86 -38.13
CA TYR A 25 -21.55 10.81 -36.78
C TYR A 25 -23.00 10.30 -36.80
N PRO A 26 -23.46 9.66 -35.68
CA PRO A 26 -24.78 9.03 -35.60
C PRO A 26 -25.97 9.97 -35.78
N TRP A 27 -25.81 11.27 -35.70
CA TRP A 27 -26.88 12.25 -35.78
C TRP A 27 -27.21 12.75 -37.20
N GLY A 28 -26.63 12.16 -38.22
CA GLY A 28 -27.06 12.42 -39.58
C GLY A 28 -25.96 12.47 -40.64
N SER A 29 -26.38 12.29 -41.90
CA SER A 29 -25.53 12.23 -43.08
C SER A 29 -26.10 13.05 -44.24
N GLY A 30 -26.84 14.13 -43.99
CA GLY A 30 -27.33 15.02 -45.05
C GLY A 30 -26.25 16.01 -45.49
N ASP A 31 -26.50 16.68 -46.60
CA ASP A 31 -25.60 17.66 -47.20
C ASP A 31 -25.41 18.91 -46.32
N GLU A 32 -26.24 19.10 -45.27
CA GLU A 32 -26.14 20.14 -44.28
C GLU A 32 -25.94 19.57 -42.88
N PRO A 33 -24.69 19.33 -42.40
CA PRO A 33 -24.38 18.81 -41.06
C PRO A 33 -25.01 19.62 -39.92
N TYR A 34 -25.18 20.91 -40.10
CA TYR A 34 -25.81 21.85 -39.19
C TYR A 34 -27.26 21.50 -38.84
N GLN A 35 -28.05 21.05 -39.84
CA GLN A 35 -29.46 20.71 -39.65
C GLN A 35 -29.65 19.49 -38.77
N HIS A 36 -28.80 18.50 -38.88
CA HIS A 36 -28.94 17.21 -38.19
C HIS A 36 -28.56 17.27 -36.72
N SER A 37 -27.49 17.99 -36.35
CA SER A 37 -27.16 18.18 -34.91
C SER A 37 -28.24 19.04 -34.23
N ARG A 38 -28.89 19.94 -34.97
CA ARG A 38 -29.98 20.78 -34.46
C ARG A 38 -31.24 19.96 -34.22
N ASP A 39 -31.57 19.04 -35.08
CA ASP A 39 -32.72 18.18 -34.94
C ASP A 39 -32.62 17.28 -33.71
N PHE A 40 -31.47 16.63 -33.45
CA PHE A 40 -31.26 15.83 -32.28
C PHE A 40 -31.30 16.66 -30.98
N LEU A 41 -30.55 17.75 -30.93
CA LEU A 41 -30.53 18.66 -29.79
C LEU A 41 -31.88 19.35 -29.56
N GLY A 42 -32.53 19.81 -30.65
CA GLY A 42 -33.88 20.39 -30.59
C GLY A 42 -34.91 19.41 -30.01
N ARG A 43 -34.88 18.18 -30.46
CA ARG A 43 -35.74 17.09 -29.98
C ARG A 43 -35.53 16.80 -28.49
N VAL A 44 -34.28 16.70 -28.04
CA VAL A 44 -33.97 16.52 -26.62
C VAL A 44 -34.45 17.72 -25.79
N GLU A 45 -34.29 18.95 -26.29
CA GLU A 45 -34.76 20.14 -25.57
C GLU A 45 -36.30 20.21 -25.52
N GLU A 46 -37.01 19.82 -26.58
CA GLU A 46 -38.48 19.70 -26.60
C GLU A 46 -38.96 18.66 -25.57
N MET A 47 -38.35 17.49 -25.54
CA MET A 47 -38.65 16.45 -24.55
C MET A 47 -38.40 16.93 -23.12
N ARG A 48 -37.34 17.70 -22.88
CA ARG A 48 -37.05 18.32 -21.56
C ARG A 48 -38.14 19.35 -21.17
N LYS A 49 -38.53 20.21 -22.11
CA LYS A 49 -39.60 21.20 -21.90
C LYS A 49 -40.93 20.53 -21.61
N ALA A 50 -41.24 19.46 -22.33
CA ALA A 50 -42.45 18.67 -22.15
C ALA A 50 -42.46 17.81 -20.87
N LYS A 51 -41.35 17.81 -20.07
CA LYS A 51 -41.17 16.92 -18.90
C LYS A 51 -41.46 15.46 -19.23
N PHE A 52 -40.93 15.00 -20.37
CA PHE A 52 -41.16 13.67 -20.92
C PHE A 52 -40.94 12.56 -19.88
N THR A 53 -41.84 11.56 -19.94
CA THR A 53 -41.74 10.35 -19.09
C THR A 53 -41.80 9.12 -20.00
N TYR A 54 -41.05 8.07 -19.63
CA TYR A 54 -41.00 6.81 -20.36
C TYR A 54 -41.28 5.66 -19.41
N THR A 55 -42.12 4.74 -19.85
CA THR A 55 -42.39 3.49 -19.10
C THR A 55 -41.76 2.34 -19.89
N ASP A 56 -40.85 1.59 -19.25
CA ASP A 56 -40.19 0.47 -19.88
C ASP A 56 -41.08 -0.80 -19.91
N GLU A 57 -40.60 -1.84 -20.60
CA GLU A 57 -41.30 -3.11 -20.78
C GLU A 57 -41.67 -3.81 -19.44
N ASN A 58 -40.94 -3.48 -18.37
CA ASN A 58 -41.17 -4.00 -17.04
C ASN A 58 -42.13 -3.13 -16.20
N GLY A 59 -42.79 -2.15 -16.81
CA GLY A 59 -43.72 -1.23 -16.16
C GLY A 59 -43.05 -0.15 -15.29
N LYS A 60 -41.74 0.00 -15.33
CA LYS A 60 -41.01 1.00 -14.56
C LYS A 60 -41.04 2.34 -15.26
N LYS A 61 -41.55 3.35 -14.53
CA LYS A 61 -41.63 4.74 -15.02
C LYS A 61 -40.30 5.48 -14.80
N TRP A 62 -39.75 6.06 -15.86
CA TRP A 62 -38.57 6.90 -15.91
C TRP A 62 -38.95 8.36 -16.10
N THR A 63 -38.14 9.30 -15.60
CA THR A 63 -38.37 10.75 -15.69
C THR A 63 -37.07 11.48 -16.06
N GLY A 64 -37.21 12.69 -16.60
CA GLY A 64 -36.09 13.56 -16.99
C GLY A 64 -35.16 12.93 -18.03
N ASP A 65 -33.87 13.25 -17.98
CA ASP A 65 -32.88 12.75 -18.96
C ASP A 65 -32.78 11.23 -19.03
N ASN A 66 -33.13 10.50 -17.98
CA ASN A 66 -33.17 9.05 -18.00
C ASN A 66 -34.34 8.51 -18.83
N ALA A 67 -35.47 9.22 -18.82
CA ALA A 67 -36.59 8.86 -19.69
C ALA A 67 -36.26 9.11 -21.16
N ILE A 68 -35.63 10.25 -21.46
CA ILE A 68 -35.18 10.62 -22.80
C ILE A 68 -34.13 9.59 -23.30
N ALA A 69 -33.14 9.29 -22.50
CA ALA A 69 -32.13 8.32 -22.85
C ALA A 69 -32.75 6.95 -23.20
N LYS A 70 -33.64 6.45 -22.36
CA LYS A 70 -34.32 5.17 -22.58
C LYS A 70 -35.19 5.14 -23.84
N SER A 71 -35.95 6.23 -24.11
CA SER A 71 -36.79 6.34 -25.30
C SER A 71 -35.98 6.40 -26.61
N LEU A 72 -34.73 6.88 -26.53
CA LEU A 72 -33.79 6.93 -27.64
C LEU A 72 -32.84 5.73 -27.70
N GLY A 73 -33.06 4.69 -26.91
CA GLY A 73 -32.26 3.46 -26.93
C GLY A 73 -30.89 3.55 -26.23
N TYR A 74 -30.61 4.65 -25.53
CA TYR A 74 -29.35 4.86 -24.85
C TYR A 74 -29.41 4.47 -23.36
N ASN A 75 -28.29 4.04 -22.80
CA ASN A 75 -28.11 4.16 -21.35
C ASN A 75 -27.78 5.62 -20.97
N SER A 76 -27.93 5.96 -19.68
CA SER A 76 -27.78 7.35 -19.22
C SER A 76 -26.37 7.94 -19.44
N THR A 77 -25.35 7.11 -19.53
CA THR A 77 -23.97 7.57 -19.77
C THR A 77 -23.76 7.85 -21.23
N ASP A 78 -24.14 6.94 -22.10
CA ASP A 78 -24.01 7.09 -23.55
C ASP A 78 -24.85 8.26 -24.05
N PHE A 79 -26.09 8.42 -23.53
CA PHE A 79 -26.90 9.59 -23.85
C PHE A 79 -26.21 10.92 -23.53
N ARG A 80 -25.60 11.03 -22.35
CA ARG A 80 -24.85 12.25 -21.99
C ARG A 80 -23.67 12.50 -22.91
N THR A 81 -22.97 11.44 -23.30
CA THR A 81 -21.82 11.51 -24.20
C THR A 81 -22.26 11.94 -25.60
N VAL A 82 -23.29 11.29 -26.17
CA VAL A 82 -23.85 11.66 -27.49
C VAL A 82 -24.37 13.11 -27.48
N TYR A 83 -25.08 13.50 -26.42
CA TYR A 83 -25.56 14.86 -26.28
C TYR A 83 -24.42 15.89 -26.21
N ALA A 84 -23.34 15.58 -25.50
CA ALA A 84 -22.16 16.46 -25.44
C ALA A 84 -21.47 16.57 -26.78
N ILE A 85 -21.26 15.47 -27.50
CA ILE A 85 -20.67 15.44 -28.83
C ILE A 85 -21.53 16.26 -29.81
N ALA A 86 -22.85 16.04 -29.83
CA ALA A 86 -23.75 16.80 -30.71
C ALA A 86 -23.72 18.30 -30.40
N LYS A 87 -23.61 18.68 -29.14
CA LYS A 87 -23.47 20.06 -28.70
C LYS A 87 -22.14 20.68 -29.13
N ASP A 88 -21.07 19.95 -29.03
CA ASP A 88 -19.74 20.42 -29.46
C ASP A 88 -19.68 20.54 -30.99
N GLN A 89 -20.25 19.60 -31.73
CA GLN A 89 -20.36 19.66 -33.18
C GLN A 89 -21.18 20.87 -33.62
N ARG A 90 -22.37 21.06 -33.02
CA ARG A 90 -23.19 22.24 -33.31
C ARG A 90 -22.41 23.55 -33.10
N ARG A 91 -21.60 23.59 -32.01
CA ARG A 91 -20.77 24.78 -31.74
C ARG A 91 -19.70 25.00 -32.79
N ILE A 92 -19.08 23.94 -33.34
CA ILE A 92 -18.12 24.01 -34.46
C ILE A 92 -18.81 24.56 -35.69
N ASP A 93 -20.00 24.05 -36.04
CA ASP A 93 -20.78 24.47 -37.16
C ASP A 93 -21.24 25.94 -37.01
N ASP A 94 -21.65 26.34 -35.80
CA ASP A 94 -21.99 27.71 -35.45
C ASP A 94 -20.78 28.66 -35.60
N VAL A 95 -19.58 28.25 -35.19
CA VAL A 95 -18.34 29.01 -35.36
C VAL A 95 -17.97 29.15 -36.83
N ALA A 96 -18.01 28.06 -37.58
CA ALA A 96 -17.73 28.07 -39.03
C ALA A 96 -18.71 28.98 -39.78
N THR A 97 -19.99 28.91 -39.40
CA THR A 97 -21.05 29.75 -39.98
C THR A 97 -20.83 31.23 -39.65
N ALA A 98 -20.54 31.54 -38.36
CA ALA A 98 -20.25 32.93 -37.95
C ALA A 98 -19.01 33.50 -38.63
N LYS A 99 -17.92 32.74 -38.79
CA LYS A 99 -16.72 33.13 -39.55
C LYS A 99 -17.03 33.35 -41.01
N ARG A 100 -17.76 32.45 -41.65
CA ARG A 100 -18.17 32.59 -43.07
C ARG A 100 -19.00 33.85 -43.29
N LEU A 101 -20.01 34.11 -42.44
CA LEU A 101 -20.84 35.30 -42.53
C LEU A 101 -20.03 36.58 -42.31
N LYS A 102 -19.04 36.55 -41.44
CA LYS A 102 -18.14 37.69 -41.19
C LYS A 102 -17.16 37.93 -42.33
N GLU A 103 -16.50 36.87 -42.82
CA GLU A 103 -15.40 36.97 -43.77
C GLU A 103 -15.86 37.04 -45.23
N LYS A 104 -16.89 36.25 -45.59
CA LYS A 104 -17.38 36.19 -46.98
C LYS A 104 -18.53 37.15 -47.29
N GLU A 105 -19.39 37.41 -46.30
CA GLU A 105 -20.56 38.25 -46.46
C GLU A 105 -20.36 39.64 -45.80
N GLY A 106 -19.27 39.86 -45.09
CA GLY A 106 -18.91 41.17 -44.51
C GLY A 106 -19.85 41.67 -43.40
N LEU A 107 -20.65 40.77 -42.79
CA LEU A 107 -21.67 41.12 -41.81
C LEU A 107 -21.05 41.48 -40.45
N ASN A 108 -21.65 42.46 -39.77
CA ASN A 108 -21.27 42.77 -38.41
C ASN A 108 -21.88 41.76 -37.41
N ASN A 109 -21.42 41.76 -36.15
CA ASN A 109 -21.83 40.76 -35.15
C ASN A 109 -23.34 40.78 -34.85
N THR A 110 -23.99 41.93 -34.98
CA THR A 110 -25.44 42.07 -34.74
C THR A 110 -26.22 41.45 -35.89
N GLU A 111 -25.77 41.65 -37.13
CA GLU A 111 -26.36 41.08 -38.35
C GLU A 111 -26.17 39.55 -38.37
N ILE A 112 -24.98 39.08 -38.03
CA ILE A 112 -24.70 37.66 -37.86
C ILE A 112 -25.63 37.05 -36.79
N GLY A 113 -25.82 37.76 -35.67
CA GLY A 113 -26.69 37.33 -34.61
C GLY A 113 -28.15 37.18 -35.04
N LYS A 114 -28.64 38.15 -35.79
CA LYS A 114 -30.00 38.10 -36.39
C LYS A 114 -30.14 36.94 -37.37
N LYS A 115 -29.14 36.72 -38.22
CA LYS A 115 -29.14 35.63 -39.24
C LYS A 115 -29.06 34.24 -38.63
N MET A 116 -28.30 34.08 -37.52
CA MET A 116 -28.15 32.85 -36.79
C MET A 116 -29.21 32.64 -35.68
N GLY A 117 -30.06 33.61 -35.37
CA GLY A 117 -31.04 33.56 -34.30
C GLY A 117 -30.43 33.57 -32.89
N ILE A 118 -29.28 34.23 -32.74
CA ILE A 118 -28.55 34.33 -31.44
C ILE A 118 -28.22 35.82 -31.17
N ASN A 119 -27.91 36.12 -29.90
CA ASN A 119 -27.56 37.50 -29.56
C ASN A 119 -26.12 37.86 -29.96
N GLU A 120 -25.81 39.14 -30.03
CA GLU A 120 -24.50 39.68 -30.44
C GLU A 120 -23.36 39.19 -29.56
N SER A 121 -23.57 39.07 -28.24
CA SER A 121 -22.58 38.57 -27.29
C SER A 121 -22.24 37.10 -27.54
N SER A 122 -23.23 36.30 -27.97
CA SER A 122 -23.01 34.91 -28.39
C SER A 122 -22.17 34.82 -29.67
N VAL A 123 -22.42 35.69 -30.66
CA VAL A 123 -21.60 35.77 -31.89
C VAL A 123 -20.16 36.14 -31.56
N ARG A 124 -19.94 37.10 -30.67
CA ARG A 124 -18.60 37.46 -30.19
C ARG A 124 -17.89 36.30 -29.49
N SER A 125 -18.62 35.56 -28.68
CA SER A 125 -18.11 34.33 -28.06
C SER A 125 -17.76 33.24 -29.07
N LEU A 126 -18.56 33.07 -30.14
CA LEU A 126 -18.28 32.12 -31.22
C LEU A 126 -17.02 32.47 -32.00
N LEU A 127 -16.89 33.74 -32.35
CA LEU A 127 -15.74 34.24 -33.13
C LEU A 127 -14.42 34.22 -32.35
N ASN A 128 -14.49 34.26 -31.04
CA ASN A 128 -13.33 34.19 -30.13
C ASN A 128 -13.08 32.76 -29.56
N SER A 129 -13.82 31.74 -30.00
CA SER A 129 -13.74 30.42 -29.38
C SER A 129 -12.79 29.47 -30.09
N ASP A 130 -11.96 28.79 -29.35
CA ASP A 130 -11.21 27.58 -29.74
C ASP A 130 -12.12 26.34 -29.73
N SER A 131 -13.32 26.42 -30.30
CA SER A 131 -14.27 25.30 -30.28
C SER A 131 -13.78 24.08 -31.07
N GLU A 132 -12.91 24.29 -32.05
CA GLU A 132 -12.23 23.21 -32.80
C GLU A 132 -11.26 22.42 -31.87
N SER A 133 -10.71 23.05 -30.86
CA SER A 133 -9.70 22.42 -30.00
C SER A 133 -10.27 21.27 -29.15
N ARG A 134 -11.52 21.34 -28.68
CA ARG A 134 -12.11 20.28 -27.83
C ARG A 134 -12.36 18.98 -28.59
N MET A 135 -12.95 19.06 -29.78
CA MET A 135 -13.17 17.86 -30.60
C MET A 135 -11.85 17.29 -31.10
N LYS A 136 -10.90 18.17 -31.49
CA LYS A 136 -9.54 17.75 -31.82
C LYS A 136 -8.88 17.01 -30.67
N GLN A 137 -8.95 17.54 -29.45
CA GLN A 137 -8.42 16.88 -28.25
C GLN A 137 -9.08 15.53 -27.97
N ALA A 138 -10.40 15.40 -28.18
CA ALA A 138 -11.09 14.12 -28.03
C ALA A 138 -10.64 13.10 -29.09
N ARG A 139 -10.41 13.54 -30.33
CA ARG A 139 -9.86 12.69 -31.40
C ARG A 139 -8.42 12.27 -31.14
N GLU A 140 -7.55 13.20 -30.73
CA GLU A 140 -6.17 12.88 -30.36
C GLU A 140 -6.11 11.90 -29.17
N THR A 141 -7.03 12.08 -28.22
CA THR A 141 -7.18 11.10 -27.11
C THR A 141 -7.66 9.75 -27.64
N ALA A 142 -8.58 9.69 -28.60
CA ALA A 142 -9.03 8.46 -29.23
C ALA A 142 -7.88 7.77 -29.98
N GLU A 143 -7.11 8.49 -30.77
CA GLU A 143 -5.94 7.94 -31.47
C GLU A 143 -4.88 7.41 -30.49
N PHE A 144 -4.63 8.11 -29.40
CA PHE A 144 -3.73 7.62 -28.34
C PHE A 144 -4.24 6.31 -27.72
N LEU A 145 -5.55 6.22 -27.41
CA LEU A 145 -6.15 4.99 -26.89
C LEU A 145 -6.09 3.85 -27.90
N LYS A 146 -6.43 4.12 -29.16
CA LYS A 146 -6.37 3.19 -30.28
C LYS A 146 -4.99 2.58 -30.42
N LYS A 147 -3.96 3.42 -30.51
CA LYS A 147 -2.56 2.99 -30.59
C LYS A 147 -2.18 2.07 -29.43
N ASN A 148 -2.58 2.41 -28.21
CA ASN A 148 -2.27 1.57 -27.05
C ASN A 148 -3.02 0.24 -27.05
N VAL A 149 -4.28 0.19 -27.56
CA VAL A 149 -5.01 -1.08 -27.71
C VAL A 149 -4.38 -1.94 -28.79
N ASP A 150 -4.03 -1.34 -29.93
CA ASP A 150 -3.39 -2.06 -31.05
C ASP A 150 -2.03 -2.65 -30.65
N GLU A 151 -1.25 -1.91 -29.83
CA GLU A 151 0.06 -2.38 -29.35
C GLU A 151 -0.05 -3.39 -28.19
N LYS A 152 -1.00 -3.23 -27.27
CA LYS A 152 -1.06 -3.97 -25.99
C LYS A 152 -2.21 -4.97 -25.89
N GLY A 153 -3.18 -4.91 -26.79
CA GLY A 153 -4.41 -5.68 -26.77
C GLY A 153 -5.51 -4.99 -25.98
N MET A 154 -5.71 -5.32 -24.72
CA MET A 154 -6.77 -4.76 -23.87
C MET A 154 -6.23 -3.75 -22.88
N ILE A 155 -6.90 -2.61 -22.73
CA ILE A 155 -6.48 -1.55 -21.76
C ILE A 155 -7.61 -1.17 -20.80
N ASP A 156 -7.23 -0.87 -19.55
CA ASP A 156 -8.16 -0.37 -18.53
C ASP A 156 -8.53 1.09 -18.78
N VAL A 157 -9.81 1.36 -19.01
CA VAL A 157 -10.41 2.69 -19.17
C VAL A 157 -11.45 3.00 -18.10
N GLY A 158 -11.40 2.29 -16.99
CA GLY A 158 -12.32 2.45 -15.87
C GLY A 158 -12.14 3.79 -15.14
N LYS A 159 -13.01 4.02 -14.15
CA LYS A 159 -13.01 5.23 -13.33
C LYS A 159 -11.63 5.56 -12.77
N GLY A 160 -11.15 6.77 -12.99
CA GLY A 160 -9.90 7.31 -12.51
C GLY A 160 -8.76 7.32 -13.53
N VAL A 161 -8.90 6.59 -14.67
CA VAL A 161 -7.90 6.62 -15.75
C VAL A 161 -7.78 8.04 -16.33
N GLU A 162 -8.89 8.78 -16.42
CA GLU A 162 -8.90 10.18 -16.80
C GLU A 162 -7.98 11.05 -15.92
N ARG A 163 -7.86 10.70 -14.64
CA ARG A 163 -7.01 11.43 -13.69
C ARG A 163 -5.53 11.09 -13.88
N GLU A 164 -5.23 9.82 -14.14
CA GLU A 164 -3.85 9.40 -14.44
C GLU A 164 -3.34 10.04 -15.73
N LEU A 165 -4.20 10.14 -16.72
CA LEU A 165 -3.90 10.78 -17.99
C LEU A 165 -3.95 12.31 -17.92
N ASN A 166 -4.44 12.89 -16.81
CA ASN A 166 -4.64 14.32 -16.60
C ASN A 166 -5.55 14.95 -17.67
N ILE A 167 -6.66 14.27 -17.97
CA ILE A 167 -7.73 14.73 -18.88
C ILE A 167 -9.07 14.73 -18.15
N SER A 168 -10.09 15.40 -18.72
CA SER A 168 -11.43 15.36 -18.15
C SER A 168 -12.09 13.99 -18.38
N ARG A 169 -13.02 13.59 -17.50
CA ARG A 169 -13.80 12.36 -17.69
C ARG A 169 -14.64 12.42 -18.95
N GLU A 170 -15.22 13.58 -19.24
CA GLU A 170 -16.03 13.81 -20.42
C GLU A 170 -15.23 13.55 -21.70
N LYS A 171 -13.98 14.01 -21.76
CA LYS A 171 -13.09 13.79 -22.89
C LYS A 171 -12.74 12.31 -23.08
N LEU A 172 -12.44 11.60 -22.00
CA LEU A 172 -12.23 10.15 -22.08
C LEU A 172 -13.48 9.43 -22.59
N ASP A 173 -14.66 9.79 -22.10
CA ASP A 173 -15.91 9.17 -22.56
C ASP A 173 -16.21 9.51 -24.01
N GLN A 174 -15.92 10.75 -24.49
CA GLN A 174 -16.01 11.13 -25.90
C GLN A 174 -15.05 10.31 -26.78
N ALA A 175 -13.79 10.20 -26.36
CA ALA A 175 -12.80 9.40 -27.09
C ALA A 175 -13.20 7.92 -27.20
N LEU A 176 -13.70 7.35 -26.13
CA LEU A 176 -14.21 5.96 -26.13
C LEU A 176 -15.42 5.80 -27.06
N PHE A 177 -16.32 6.78 -27.08
CA PHE A 177 -17.46 6.76 -27.98
C PHE A 177 -17.02 6.83 -29.45
N ILE A 178 -16.05 7.71 -29.78
CA ILE A 178 -15.48 7.82 -31.13
C ILE A 178 -14.92 6.45 -31.57
N LEU A 179 -14.11 5.81 -30.74
CA LEU A 179 -13.54 4.49 -31.05
C LEU A 179 -14.59 3.40 -31.28
N GLN A 180 -15.65 3.41 -30.46
CA GLN A 180 -16.75 2.46 -30.62
C GLN A 180 -17.56 2.73 -31.88
N ALA A 181 -17.84 4.01 -32.19
CA ALA A 181 -18.70 4.40 -33.27
C ALA A 181 -18.01 4.38 -34.64
N GLU A 182 -16.76 4.81 -34.72
CA GLU A 182 -16.03 4.96 -35.99
C GLU A 182 -15.14 3.75 -36.30
N ASP A 183 -14.49 3.18 -35.30
CA ASP A 183 -13.46 2.13 -35.47
C ASP A 183 -13.91 0.75 -35.01
N GLY A 184 -15.10 0.62 -34.41
CA GLY A 184 -15.67 -0.66 -33.99
C GLY A 184 -15.02 -1.30 -32.74
N TYR A 185 -14.24 -0.54 -31.98
CA TYR A 185 -13.67 -1.00 -30.71
C TYR A 185 -14.77 -1.29 -29.70
N GLU A 186 -14.51 -2.20 -28.76
CA GLU A 186 -15.49 -2.61 -27.78
C GLU A 186 -15.10 -2.18 -26.37
N VAL A 187 -16.09 -1.77 -25.57
CA VAL A 187 -15.88 -1.40 -24.18
C VAL A 187 -16.68 -2.31 -23.27
N HIS A 188 -15.98 -3.23 -22.64
CA HIS A 188 -16.59 -4.21 -21.74
C HIS A 188 -16.44 -3.82 -20.27
N GLY A 189 -17.54 -3.99 -19.50
CA GLY A 189 -17.56 -3.79 -18.05
C GLY A 189 -17.61 -5.11 -17.31
N GLY A 190 -16.85 -5.22 -16.21
CA GLY A 190 -16.83 -6.44 -15.42
C GLY A 190 -16.38 -6.22 -13.97
N ARG A 191 -16.29 -7.31 -13.20
CA ARG A 191 -15.83 -7.30 -11.82
C ARG A 191 -14.94 -8.51 -11.57
N PHE A 192 -13.84 -8.32 -10.82
CA PHE A 192 -12.98 -9.41 -10.37
C PHE A 192 -12.79 -9.38 -8.85
N GLU A 193 -12.51 -10.54 -8.26
CA GLU A 193 -12.35 -10.68 -6.82
C GLU A 193 -10.96 -10.22 -6.36
N GLN A 194 -10.91 -9.48 -5.24
CA GLN A 194 -9.64 -9.08 -4.62
C GLN A 194 -8.97 -10.28 -3.95
N VAL A 195 -7.69 -10.51 -4.23
CA VAL A 195 -6.94 -11.65 -3.70
C VAL A 195 -6.74 -11.64 -2.19
N THR A 196 -6.69 -10.44 -1.58
CA THR A 196 -6.50 -10.26 -0.14
C THR A 196 -7.80 -10.13 0.65
N ASN A 197 -8.90 -9.80 -0.03
CA ASN A 197 -10.23 -9.59 0.55
C ASN A 197 -11.27 -10.45 -0.16
N LYS A 198 -11.33 -11.72 0.20
CA LYS A 198 -12.26 -12.67 -0.42
C LYS A 198 -13.72 -12.20 -0.31
N GLY A 199 -14.44 -12.27 -1.42
CA GLY A 199 -15.81 -11.76 -1.54
C GLY A 199 -15.91 -10.25 -1.83
N GLN A 200 -14.81 -9.52 -1.81
CA GLN A 200 -14.78 -8.12 -2.23
C GLN A 200 -14.44 -8.03 -3.72
N MET A 201 -15.33 -7.40 -4.48
CA MET A 201 -15.18 -7.26 -5.93
C MET A 201 -14.62 -5.90 -6.31
N THR A 202 -13.72 -5.89 -7.27
CA THR A 202 -13.21 -4.66 -7.92
C THR A 202 -13.85 -4.53 -9.30
N THR A 203 -14.44 -3.38 -9.60
CA THR A 203 -15.06 -3.09 -10.90
C THR A 203 -13.99 -2.65 -11.90
N GLN A 204 -14.05 -3.15 -13.12
CA GLN A 204 -13.21 -2.75 -14.24
C GLN A 204 -14.06 -2.32 -15.45
N LYS A 205 -13.50 -1.48 -16.31
CA LYS A 205 -14.02 -1.12 -17.64
C LYS A 205 -12.83 -1.19 -18.60
N VAL A 206 -12.92 -2.00 -19.62
CA VAL A 206 -11.80 -2.37 -20.48
C VAL A 206 -12.14 -2.01 -21.93
N LEU A 207 -11.25 -1.29 -22.60
CA LEU A 207 -11.31 -1.05 -24.05
C LEU A 207 -10.57 -2.19 -24.75
N CYS A 208 -11.22 -2.80 -25.71
CA CYS A 208 -10.79 -3.99 -26.40
C CYS A 208 -10.78 -3.77 -27.92
N PRO A 209 -9.95 -4.53 -28.67
CA PRO A 209 -10.00 -4.58 -30.11
C PRO A 209 -11.39 -5.03 -30.61
N PRO A 210 -11.76 -4.70 -31.86
CA PRO A 210 -13.01 -5.17 -32.46
C PRO A 210 -13.17 -6.69 -32.40
N GLY A 211 -14.39 -7.15 -32.08
CA GLY A 211 -14.73 -8.58 -32.03
C GLY A 211 -14.19 -9.34 -30.80
N THR A 212 -13.71 -8.62 -29.77
CA THR A 212 -13.22 -9.25 -28.53
C THR A 212 -14.39 -9.77 -27.67
N PRO A 213 -14.46 -11.06 -27.36
CA PRO A 213 -15.53 -11.60 -26.52
C PRO A 213 -15.50 -10.99 -25.11
N HIS A 214 -16.67 -10.73 -24.52
CA HIS A 214 -16.79 -10.18 -23.17
C HIS A 214 -16.02 -11.00 -22.10
N SER A 215 -15.89 -12.30 -22.28
CA SER A 215 -15.15 -13.21 -21.40
C SER A 215 -13.65 -12.88 -21.32
N GLU A 216 -13.06 -12.29 -22.38
CA GLU A 216 -11.62 -12.01 -22.41
C GLU A 216 -11.15 -11.00 -21.37
N ILE A 217 -12.01 -10.08 -20.93
CA ILE A 217 -11.63 -9.12 -19.88
C ILE A 217 -11.35 -9.78 -18.52
N TYR A 218 -11.69 -11.05 -18.34
CA TYR A 218 -11.39 -11.82 -17.11
C TYR A 218 -10.02 -12.52 -17.18
N ASN A 219 -9.36 -12.51 -18.34
CA ASN A 219 -7.94 -12.81 -18.49
C ASN A 219 -7.13 -11.59 -18.04
N LEU A 220 -7.02 -11.44 -16.70
CA LEU A 220 -6.56 -10.21 -16.05
C LEU A 220 -5.11 -9.83 -16.39
N ASP A 221 -4.29 -10.80 -16.80
CA ASP A 221 -2.92 -10.65 -17.28
C ASP A 221 -2.82 -9.94 -18.64
N LYS A 222 -3.87 -10.05 -19.47
CA LYS A 222 -3.95 -9.38 -20.78
C LYS A 222 -4.49 -7.96 -20.71
N VAL A 223 -4.91 -7.48 -19.55
CA VAL A 223 -5.45 -6.10 -19.38
C VAL A 223 -4.38 -5.18 -18.87
N HIS A 224 -3.89 -4.30 -19.71
CA HIS A 224 -2.84 -3.34 -19.44
C HIS A 224 -3.36 -2.02 -18.88
N THR A 225 -2.46 -1.24 -18.28
CA THR A 225 -2.78 0.07 -17.71
C THR A 225 -2.18 1.19 -18.55
N LEU A 226 -2.73 2.39 -18.39
CA LEU A 226 -2.20 3.63 -18.98
C LEU A 226 -1.55 4.53 -17.92
N ASN A 227 -1.25 4.01 -16.75
CA ASN A 227 -0.73 4.78 -15.62
C ASN A 227 0.63 5.41 -15.89
N ASP A 228 1.37 4.89 -16.88
CA ASP A 228 2.69 5.39 -17.26
C ASP A 228 2.65 6.61 -18.19
N TYR A 229 1.46 7.04 -18.59
CA TYR A 229 1.27 8.19 -19.48
C TYR A 229 0.61 9.38 -18.79
N ILE A 230 0.88 10.57 -19.27
CA ILE A 230 0.25 11.82 -18.84
C ILE A 230 0.12 12.76 -20.04
N SER A 231 -0.95 13.53 -20.05
CA SER A 231 -1.11 14.70 -20.94
C SER A 231 -0.91 15.98 -20.12
N ARG A 232 -0.24 16.96 -20.71
CA ARG A 232 -0.08 18.31 -20.12
C ARG A 232 -0.91 19.37 -20.80
N ASP A 233 -1.56 19.02 -21.90
CA ASP A 233 -2.31 19.88 -22.79
C ASP A 233 -3.77 19.41 -22.99
N ASP A 234 -4.31 18.76 -21.93
CA ASP A 234 -5.69 18.27 -21.86
C ASP A 234 -6.04 17.30 -23.00
N GLY A 235 -5.14 16.36 -23.31
CA GLY A 235 -5.39 15.26 -24.24
C GLY A 235 -5.01 15.51 -25.69
N GLN A 236 -4.26 16.58 -25.99
CA GLN A 236 -3.70 16.76 -27.34
C GLN A 236 -2.48 15.88 -27.55
N THR A 237 -1.60 15.77 -26.55
CA THR A 237 -0.41 14.92 -26.59
C THR A 237 -0.28 14.09 -25.31
N PHE A 238 0.38 12.94 -25.42
CA PHE A 238 0.63 12.05 -24.29
C PHE A 238 2.11 11.69 -24.25
N GLU A 239 2.71 11.83 -23.08
CA GLU A 239 4.11 11.47 -22.82
C GLU A 239 4.22 10.39 -21.75
N LYS A 240 5.26 9.56 -21.82
CA LYS A 240 5.56 8.58 -20.75
C LYS A 240 6.15 9.29 -19.55
N LYS A 241 5.62 8.98 -18.35
CA LYS A 241 6.15 9.42 -17.05
C LYS A 241 7.42 8.70 -16.67
N PHE A 242 7.64 7.50 -17.20
CA PHE A 242 8.70 6.59 -16.84
C PHE A 242 9.46 6.10 -18.07
N HIS A 243 10.76 6.00 -17.93
CA HIS A 243 11.64 5.44 -18.94
C HIS A 243 12.28 4.15 -18.43
N TYR A 244 12.54 3.21 -19.33
CA TYR A 244 13.22 1.97 -18.98
C TYR A 244 14.63 2.25 -18.46
N PRO A 245 15.10 1.57 -17.39
CA PRO A 245 16.42 1.79 -16.85
C PRO A 245 17.53 1.52 -17.88
N GLU A 246 18.47 2.45 -17.99
CA GLU A 246 19.69 2.26 -18.78
C GLU A 246 20.58 1.18 -18.17
N SER A 247 21.36 0.51 -19.00
CA SER A 247 22.23 -0.60 -18.60
C SER A 247 23.70 -0.20 -18.63
N MET A 248 24.40 -0.52 -17.56
CA MET A 248 25.84 -0.36 -17.45
C MET A 248 26.56 -1.53 -18.13
N ASP A 249 27.65 -1.25 -18.82
CA ASP A 249 28.58 -2.29 -19.31
C ASP A 249 29.32 -2.95 -18.12
N SER A 250 29.33 -4.28 -18.09
CA SER A 250 29.98 -5.05 -17.04
C SER A 250 31.52 -4.79 -16.93
N LYS A 251 32.16 -4.24 -17.96
CA LYS A 251 33.58 -3.81 -17.88
C LYS A 251 33.79 -2.73 -16.84
N ARG A 252 32.78 -1.88 -16.58
CA ARG A 252 32.80 -0.82 -15.56
C ARG A 252 32.60 -1.34 -14.14
N LEU A 253 32.25 -2.63 -13.97
CA LEU A 253 31.99 -3.28 -12.69
C LEU A 253 33.20 -4.13 -12.27
N MET A 254 33.60 -4.01 -11.01
CA MET A 254 34.48 -4.94 -10.31
C MET A 254 33.70 -5.63 -9.19
N ILE A 255 33.93 -6.94 -9.02
CA ILE A 255 33.44 -7.67 -7.85
C ILE A 255 34.60 -7.81 -6.86
N ARG A 256 34.36 -7.39 -5.63
CA ARG A 256 35.24 -7.67 -4.51
C ARG A 256 34.71 -8.90 -3.80
N TYR A 257 35.34 -10.02 -3.98
CA TYR A 257 34.94 -11.31 -3.46
C TYR A 257 35.31 -11.49 -1.97
N LYS A 258 34.85 -12.59 -1.38
CA LYS A 258 35.17 -12.96 0.01
C LYS A 258 36.67 -12.93 0.28
N GLU A 259 37.46 -13.50 -0.61
CA GLU A 259 38.92 -13.60 -0.54
C GLU A 259 39.62 -12.22 -0.60
N ASP A 260 38.98 -11.26 -1.26
CA ASP A 260 39.43 -9.86 -1.39
C ASP A 260 38.87 -8.94 -0.29
N GLY A 261 38.27 -9.50 0.77
CA GLY A 261 37.70 -8.77 1.88
C GLY A 261 36.26 -8.30 1.65
N GLY A 262 35.62 -8.68 0.53
CA GLY A 262 34.25 -8.32 0.22
C GLY A 262 33.23 -8.80 1.27
N ILE A 263 33.54 -9.86 2.00
CA ILE A 263 32.71 -10.38 3.08
C ILE A 263 32.45 -9.35 4.20
N ASN A 264 33.41 -8.48 4.46
CA ASN A 264 33.28 -7.46 5.51
C ASN A 264 32.34 -6.31 5.11
N LYS A 265 31.97 -6.25 3.82
CA LYS A 265 31.11 -5.20 3.24
C LYS A 265 30.00 -5.82 2.37
N ASP A 266 29.58 -7.05 2.65
CA ASP A 266 28.62 -7.78 1.80
C ASP A 266 27.34 -6.99 1.53
N GLY A 267 27.05 -6.73 0.23
CA GLY A 267 25.91 -5.93 -0.21
C GLY A 267 26.21 -4.44 -0.42
N LEU A 268 27.44 -3.97 -0.10
CA LEU A 268 27.82 -2.59 -0.36
C LEU A 268 28.22 -2.40 -1.83
N VAL A 269 27.77 -1.29 -2.42
CA VAL A 269 28.11 -0.82 -3.77
C VAL A 269 28.95 0.45 -3.64
N GLU A 270 30.22 0.39 -4.00
CA GLU A 270 31.09 1.55 -3.99
C GLU A 270 31.07 2.19 -5.39
N LEU A 271 30.78 3.49 -5.48
CA LEU A 271 30.69 4.25 -6.72
C LEU A 271 31.88 5.19 -6.84
N ARG A 272 32.45 5.29 -8.04
CA ARG A 272 33.48 6.28 -8.36
C ARG A 272 32.84 7.67 -8.33
N ARG A 273 33.53 8.65 -7.76
CA ARG A 273 33.03 10.04 -7.74
C ARG A 273 33.08 10.67 -9.13
N ASN A 274 32.26 11.69 -9.31
CA ASN A 274 32.23 12.53 -10.52
C ASN A 274 31.93 11.76 -11.81
N VAL A 275 31.26 10.61 -11.72
CA VAL A 275 30.74 9.86 -12.86
C VAL A 275 29.29 10.28 -13.09
N PRO A 276 28.97 11.00 -14.20
CA PRO A 276 27.67 11.66 -14.34
C PRO A 276 26.46 10.72 -14.33
N ASP A 277 26.60 9.52 -14.89
CA ASP A 277 25.56 8.51 -14.97
C ASP A 277 25.42 7.65 -13.69
N LEU A 278 26.31 7.82 -12.71
CA LEU A 278 26.35 7.09 -11.43
C LEU A 278 26.28 8.02 -10.21
N SER A 279 25.49 9.08 -10.29
CA SER A 279 25.35 10.07 -9.21
C SER A 279 24.27 9.71 -8.19
N LEU A 280 24.58 9.80 -6.90
CA LEU A 280 23.62 9.74 -5.81
C LEU A 280 22.99 11.12 -5.52
N GLY A 281 23.33 12.15 -6.29
CA GLY A 281 22.96 13.55 -6.03
C GLY A 281 23.61 14.04 -4.74
N GLU A 282 22.85 14.68 -3.88
CA GLU A 282 23.31 15.17 -2.57
C GLU A 282 23.43 14.08 -1.50
N SER A 283 22.90 12.86 -1.78
CA SER A 283 22.93 11.76 -0.83
C SER A 283 24.33 11.16 -0.72
N ARG A 284 24.76 10.84 0.50
CA ARG A 284 26.03 10.13 0.73
C ARG A 284 25.89 8.63 0.52
N TYR A 285 24.71 8.09 0.76
CA TYR A 285 24.35 6.69 0.60
C TYR A 285 22.90 6.57 0.12
N SER A 286 22.61 5.50 -0.58
CA SER A 286 21.24 5.17 -0.99
C SER A 286 21.12 3.69 -1.33
N GLN A 287 19.99 3.08 -1.07
CA GLN A 287 19.70 1.77 -1.64
C GLN A 287 19.46 1.90 -3.15
N VAL A 288 20.16 1.12 -3.95
CA VAL A 288 20.15 1.25 -5.41
C VAL A 288 19.88 -0.07 -6.12
N ARG A 289 19.44 0.09 -7.37
CA ARG A 289 19.45 -0.96 -8.41
C ARG A 289 20.18 -0.39 -9.62
N ILE A 290 21.11 -1.14 -10.16
CA ILE A 290 21.88 -0.77 -11.38
C ILE A 290 21.82 -1.95 -12.33
N MET A 291 21.29 -1.76 -13.53
CA MET A 291 21.25 -2.79 -14.57
C MET A 291 22.62 -2.98 -15.17
N VAL A 292 22.99 -4.23 -15.47
CA VAL A 292 24.28 -4.62 -16.06
C VAL A 292 24.02 -5.50 -17.26
N ASP A 293 24.60 -5.14 -18.41
CA ASP A 293 24.52 -5.86 -19.70
C ASP A 293 23.08 -6.22 -20.12
N GLY A 294 22.09 -5.46 -19.66
CA GLY A 294 20.66 -5.70 -19.93
C GLY A 294 20.07 -7.00 -19.36
N LYS A 295 20.88 -7.81 -18.68
CA LYS A 295 20.51 -9.17 -18.23
C LYS A 295 20.59 -9.38 -16.71
N LYS A 296 21.43 -8.61 -16.06
CA LYS A 296 21.69 -8.72 -14.62
C LYS A 296 21.49 -7.37 -13.94
N TYR A 297 21.36 -7.35 -12.62
CA TYR A 297 21.38 -6.11 -11.87
C TYR A 297 22.05 -6.24 -10.50
N ILE A 298 22.67 -5.14 -10.09
CA ILE A 298 23.24 -4.95 -8.75
C ILE A 298 22.10 -4.51 -7.82
N LYS A 299 22.02 -5.12 -6.65
CA LYS A 299 21.19 -4.68 -5.52
C LYS A 299 22.10 -4.42 -4.34
N GLY A 300 22.07 -3.24 -3.75
CA GLY A 300 22.87 -2.94 -2.57
C GLY A 300 22.68 -1.52 -2.05
N MET A 301 23.39 -1.22 -0.95
CA MET A 301 23.57 0.15 -0.47
C MET A 301 24.75 0.78 -1.19
N ALA A 302 24.51 1.85 -1.94
CA ALA A 302 25.54 2.59 -2.65
C ALA A 302 26.13 3.69 -1.76
N VAL A 303 27.45 3.82 -1.84
CA VAL A 303 28.24 4.90 -1.25
C VAL A 303 29.33 5.33 -2.24
N TYR A 304 29.89 6.50 -2.08
CA TYR A 304 31.07 6.89 -2.86
C TYR A 304 32.34 6.29 -2.25
N GLY A 305 33.07 5.53 -3.06
CA GLY A 305 34.38 4.97 -2.70
C GLY A 305 35.53 5.97 -2.86
N ASP A 306 36.77 5.52 -2.57
CA ASP A 306 38.00 6.25 -2.82
C ASP A 306 38.50 5.98 -4.24
N ASP A 307 38.84 7.03 -4.98
CA ASP A 307 39.28 6.89 -6.38
C ASP A 307 40.43 5.91 -6.58
N LYS A 308 41.35 5.82 -5.60
CA LYS A 308 42.47 4.88 -5.59
C LYS A 308 42.07 3.39 -5.58
N ASP A 309 40.87 3.09 -5.13
CA ASP A 309 40.37 1.72 -5.03
C ASP A 309 39.77 1.22 -6.36
N PHE A 310 39.60 2.13 -7.34
CA PHE A 310 39.03 1.80 -8.64
C PHE A 310 40.12 1.63 -9.69
N PRO A 311 40.31 0.42 -10.25
CA PRO A 311 41.16 0.22 -11.42
C PRO A 311 40.71 1.08 -12.61
N PRO A 312 41.59 1.31 -13.58
CA PRO A 312 41.21 1.99 -14.82
C PRO A 312 40.00 1.34 -15.50
N GLY A 313 39.00 2.16 -15.87
CA GLY A 313 37.77 1.70 -16.52
C GLY A 313 36.72 1.11 -15.60
N VAL A 314 36.98 1.01 -14.30
CA VAL A 314 36.02 0.54 -13.31
C VAL A 314 35.38 1.75 -12.58
N ASP A 315 34.07 1.80 -12.56
CA ASP A 315 33.30 2.88 -11.89
C ASP A 315 32.44 2.38 -10.73
N VAL A 316 32.23 1.06 -10.66
CA VAL A 316 31.43 0.41 -9.62
C VAL A 316 32.17 -0.78 -9.04
N ILE A 317 32.25 -0.86 -7.71
CA ILE A 317 32.75 -2.03 -6.99
C ILE A 317 31.61 -2.60 -6.18
N PHE A 318 31.26 -3.87 -6.42
CA PHE A 318 30.24 -4.58 -5.65
C PHE A 318 30.89 -5.59 -4.71
N ASN A 319 30.66 -5.45 -3.42
CA ASN A 319 31.20 -6.31 -2.38
C ASN A 319 30.27 -7.50 -2.12
N THR A 320 30.84 -8.70 -1.97
CA THR A 320 30.07 -9.92 -1.77
C THR A 320 30.78 -10.92 -0.86
N ASN A 321 29.99 -11.75 -0.18
CA ASN A 321 30.47 -12.89 0.59
C ASN A 321 30.74 -14.14 -0.28
N LYS A 322 30.48 -14.09 -1.58
CA LYS A 322 30.73 -15.21 -2.50
C LYS A 322 32.22 -15.38 -2.78
N SER A 323 32.63 -16.62 -3.05
CA SER A 323 34.01 -16.93 -3.44
C SER A 323 34.33 -16.48 -4.88
N ASN A 324 35.60 -16.17 -5.18
CA ASN A 324 36.07 -15.79 -6.50
C ASN A 324 35.93 -16.91 -7.56
N LYS A 325 35.58 -18.12 -7.15
CA LYS A 325 35.18 -19.21 -8.06
C LYS A 325 33.82 -18.95 -8.75
N VAL A 326 33.02 -18.02 -8.25
CA VAL A 326 31.76 -17.64 -8.86
C VAL A 326 32.01 -16.59 -9.94
N ALA A 327 31.59 -16.87 -11.17
CA ALA A 327 31.76 -15.93 -12.28
C ALA A 327 31.10 -14.57 -11.98
N LYS A 328 31.71 -13.47 -12.39
CA LYS A 328 31.33 -12.08 -12.12
C LYS A 328 29.86 -11.81 -12.24
N LEU A 329 29.24 -12.16 -13.37
CA LEU A 329 27.80 -11.90 -13.59
C LEU A 329 26.88 -12.84 -12.78
N ASN A 330 27.37 -13.99 -12.33
CA ASN A 330 26.60 -14.91 -11.49
C ASN A 330 26.56 -14.48 -10.02
N VAL A 331 27.36 -13.47 -9.65
CA VAL A 331 27.24 -12.80 -8.36
C VAL A 331 25.97 -11.94 -8.30
N LEU A 332 25.58 -11.36 -9.42
CA LEU A 332 24.44 -10.43 -9.56
C LEU A 332 23.10 -11.16 -9.62
N LYS A 333 22.00 -10.41 -9.51
CA LYS A 333 20.64 -10.90 -9.65
C LYS A 333 20.19 -10.86 -11.11
N ASP A 334 19.40 -11.84 -11.55
CA ASP A 334 18.80 -11.84 -12.88
C ASP A 334 17.73 -10.77 -13.01
N VAL A 335 17.76 -10.05 -14.14
CA VAL A 335 16.66 -9.17 -14.55
C VAL A 335 15.43 -10.02 -14.77
N LYS A 336 14.28 -9.57 -14.27
CA LYS A 336 13.02 -10.29 -14.44
C LYS A 336 12.51 -10.13 -15.86
N ASN A 337 11.79 -11.14 -16.34
CA ASN A 337 11.09 -11.08 -17.61
C ASN A 337 9.82 -10.21 -17.49
N ASP A 338 10.03 -8.96 -17.10
CA ASP A 338 8.99 -7.93 -16.98
C ASP A 338 9.63 -6.60 -17.40
N PRO A 339 9.43 -6.18 -18.66
CA PRO A 339 10.07 -4.98 -19.19
C PRO A 339 9.75 -3.71 -18.39
N GLU A 340 8.60 -3.65 -17.73
CA GLU A 340 8.21 -2.50 -16.91
C GLU A 340 8.76 -2.56 -15.48
N ASN A 341 9.18 -3.75 -15.00
CA ASN A 341 9.72 -3.93 -13.65
C ASN A 341 10.92 -4.89 -13.63
N PRO A 342 11.99 -4.58 -14.33
CA PRO A 342 13.13 -5.51 -14.53
C PRO A 342 13.82 -5.89 -13.22
N PHE A 343 13.72 -5.05 -12.19
CA PHE A 343 14.28 -5.31 -10.85
C PHE A 343 13.26 -5.91 -9.88
N GLY A 344 12.03 -6.15 -10.36
CA GLY A 344 10.91 -6.60 -9.53
C GLY A 344 10.23 -5.53 -8.69
N SER A 345 10.80 -4.35 -8.59
CA SER A 345 10.17 -3.10 -8.14
C SER A 345 11.05 -1.94 -8.56
N LEU A 346 10.41 -0.89 -9.09
CA LEU A 346 11.05 0.35 -9.51
C LEU A 346 10.36 1.53 -8.84
N ILE A 347 11.15 2.54 -8.44
CA ILE A 347 10.62 3.85 -8.12
C ILE A 347 10.47 4.59 -9.44
N LYS A 348 9.23 4.72 -9.92
CA LYS A 348 8.92 5.37 -11.19
C LYS A 348 8.82 6.89 -11.08
N ASP A 349 8.63 7.40 -9.88
CA ASP A 349 8.54 8.82 -9.59
C ASP A 349 9.93 9.40 -9.35
N ALA A 350 10.33 10.38 -10.16
CA ALA A 350 11.64 11.04 -10.05
C ALA A 350 11.80 11.77 -8.71
N ASP A 351 10.72 12.36 -8.18
CA ASP A 351 10.73 13.09 -6.91
C ASP A 351 10.95 12.15 -5.70
N GLN A 352 10.61 10.87 -5.86
CA GLN A 352 10.84 9.83 -4.86
C GLN A 352 12.18 9.11 -5.03
N GLY A 353 13.04 9.56 -5.93
CA GLY A 353 14.37 8.99 -6.13
C GLY A 353 14.44 7.95 -7.25
N GLY A 354 13.48 7.93 -8.17
CA GLY A 354 13.57 7.16 -9.42
C GLY A 354 14.74 7.61 -10.29
N GLN A 355 14.63 7.36 -11.56
CA GLN A 355 15.68 7.75 -12.53
C GLN A 355 15.88 9.27 -12.56
N TYR A 356 17.12 9.69 -12.74
CA TYR A 356 17.47 11.10 -12.94
C TYR A 356 18.04 11.33 -14.34
N TRP A 357 17.90 12.57 -14.80
CA TRP A 357 18.48 13.01 -16.06
C TRP A 357 19.77 13.78 -15.83
N TYR A 358 20.79 13.50 -16.64
CA TYR A 358 22.01 14.29 -16.69
C TYR A 358 22.34 14.69 -18.13
N THR A 359 23.20 15.67 -18.30
CA THR A 359 23.70 16.11 -19.60
C THR A 359 25.11 15.56 -19.79
N ASP A 360 25.34 14.81 -20.87
CA ASP A 360 26.65 14.25 -21.18
C ASP A 360 27.62 15.34 -21.71
N SER A 361 28.87 14.94 -21.92
CA SER A 361 29.94 15.83 -22.45
C SER A 361 29.61 16.47 -23.80
N ASN A 362 28.69 15.89 -24.56
CA ASN A 362 28.23 16.37 -25.86
C ASN A 362 26.98 17.24 -25.78
N GLY A 363 26.55 17.63 -24.58
CA GLY A 363 25.34 18.42 -24.36
C GLY A 363 24.03 17.65 -24.53
N LYS A 364 24.07 16.34 -24.71
CA LYS A 364 22.88 15.49 -24.87
C LYS A 364 22.34 15.05 -23.52
N ARG A 365 21.04 15.21 -23.35
CA ARG A 365 20.32 14.75 -22.15
C ARG A 365 20.17 13.23 -22.17
N LYS A 366 20.63 12.54 -21.10
CA LYS A 366 20.60 11.09 -20.92
C LYS A 366 20.06 10.71 -19.55
N LEU A 367 19.54 9.48 -19.41
CA LEU A 367 19.15 8.89 -18.11
C LEU A 367 20.36 8.35 -17.37
N GLY A 368 20.38 8.56 -16.07
CA GLY A 368 21.35 7.94 -15.17
C GLY A 368 21.12 6.43 -14.98
N LEU A 369 22.18 5.72 -14.61
CA LEU A 369 22.15 4.27 -14.40
C LEU A 369 21.53 3.87 -13.05
N ILE A 370 21.51 4.78 -12.07
CA ILE A 370 21.03 4.50 -10.72
C ILE A 370 19.53 4.62 -10.69
N ASN A 371 18.88 3.55 -10.22
CA ASN A 371 17.50 3.56 -9.78
C ASN A 371 17.50 3.41 -8.25
N LYS A 372 17.10 4.47 -7.54
CA LYS A 372 16.99 4.46 -6.08
C LYS A 372 15.75 3.70 -5.66
N ARG A 373 15.79 3.16 -4.44
CA ARG A 373 14.64 2.48 -3.84
C ARG A 373 14.36 3.01 -2.45
N SER A 374 13.08 3.15 -2.10
CA SER A 374 12.63 3.33 -0.72
C SER A 374 12.74 2.00 0.04
N ASP A 375 12.77 2.07 1.36
CA ASP A 375 12.97 0.93 2.26
C ASP A 375 12.16 -0.33 1.91
N GLU A 376 12.76 -1.51 2.12
CA GLU A 376 12.13 -2.82 1.87
C GLU A 376 11.05 -3.20 2.89
N GLY A 377 10.73 -2.36 3.88
CA GLY A 377 9.74 -2.63 4.91
C GLY A 377 9.03 -1.39 5.41
N ASP A 378 7.81 -1.56 5.90
CA ASP A 378 7.08 -0.49 6.57
C ASP A 378 7.54 -0.37 8.04
N TRP A 379 8.80 0.06 8.23
CA TRP A 379 9.43 0.23 9.54
C TRP A 379 8.89 1.43 10.32
N THR A 380 8.10 2.28 9.67
CA THR A 380 7.52 3.46 10.32
C THR A 380 6.54 3.13 11.43
N GLU A 381 5.84 1.99 11.34
CA GLU A 381 4.96 1.52 12.42
C GLU A 381 5.74 0.99 13.63
N TRP A 382 6.94 0.46 13.42
CA TRP A 382 7.75 -0.18 14.48
C TRP A 382 8.60 0.80 15.28
N LYS A 383 8.84 2.00 14.76
CA LYS A 383 9.63 3.00 15.49
C LYS A 383 8.94 3.51 16.78
N ASP A 384 7.61 3.45 16.80
CA ASP A 384 6.78 3.98 17.88
C ASP A 384 6.21 2.89 18.81
N ALA A 385 6.61 1.63 18.63
CA ALA A 385 6.17 0.49 19.43
C ALA A 385 7.32 -0.50 19.69
N LEU A 386 7.17 -1.33 20.73
CA LEU A 386 8.02 -2.47 20.99
C LEU A 386 7.33 -3.75 20.55
N PRO A 387 7.97 -4.58 19.70
CA PRO A 387 7.42 -5.87 19.29
C PRO A 387 7.31 -6.84 20.47
N SER A 388 6.27 -7.67 20.45
CA SER A 388 6.06 -8.71 21.46
C SER A 388 7.23 -9.69 21.55
N GLN A 389 7.88 -9.99 20.45
CA GLN A 389 9.02 -10.89 20.37
C GLN A 389 10.23 -10.38 21.19
N PHE A 390 10.47 -9.07 21.19
CA PHE A 390 11.49 -8.46 22.03
C PHE A 390 11.05 -8.38 23.48
N LEU A 391 9.86 -7.79 23.71
CA LEU A 391 9.37 -7.50 25.06
C LEU A 391 9.23 -8.74 25.92
N SER A 392 8.77 -9.84 25.35
CA SER A 392 8.58 -11.13 26.07
C SER A 392 9.88 -11.71 26.64
N LYS A 393 11.03 -11.33 26.10
CA LYS A 393 12.36 -11.80 26.54
C LYS A 393 13.10 -10.77 27.42
N GLN A 394 12.41 -9.69 27.80
CA GLN A 394 12.93 -8.66 28.69
C GLN A 394 12.43 -8.86 30.13
N SER A 395 12.84 -7.99 31.07
CA SER A 395 12.41 -8.08 32.45
C SER A 395 10.90 -7.83 32.62
N LYS A 396 10.29 -8.49 33.60
CA LYS A 396 8.90 -8.29 33.99
C LYS A 396 8.58 -6.80 34.21
N SER A 397 9.44 -6.09 34.93
CA SER A 397 9.27 -4.66 35.23
C SER A 397 9.27 -3.79 33.97
N MET A 398 10.07 -4.14 32.96
CA MET A 398 10.03 -3.45 31.67
C MET A 398 8.69 -3.69 30.94
N ALA A 399 8.22 -4.93 30.90
CA ALA A 399 6.96 -5.28 30.26
C ALA A 399 5.77 -4.56 30.92
N GLU A 400 5.68 -4.60 32.26
CA GLU A 400 4.65 -3.88 33.02
C GLU A 400 4.69 -2.38 32.77
N LYS A 401 5.87 -1.77 32.77
CA LYS A 401 6.04 -0.34 32.54
C LYS A 401 5.61 0.06 31.12
N GLN A 402 6.11 -0.64 30.11
CA GLN A 402 5.85 -0.23 28.70
C GLN A 402 4.40 -0.54 28.26
N LEU A 403 3.81 -1.61 28.74
CA LEU A 403 2.40 -1.91 28.53
C LEU A 403 1.49 -0.97 29.32
N GLY A 404 1.89 -0.60 30.55
CA GLY A 404 1.20 0.40 31.36
C GLY A 404 1.15 1.76 30.69
N ILE A 405 2.27 2.21 30.08
CA ILE A 405 2.33 3.44 29.30
C ILE A 405 1.41 3.33 28.08
N ALA A 406 1.41 2.22 27.37
CA ALA A 406 0.52 2.01 26.23
C ALA A 406 -0.98 2.06 26.62
N LYS A 407 -1.35 1.47 27.79
CA LYS A 407 -2.70 1.57 28.37
C LYS A 407 -3.08 3.03 28.66
N ALA A 408 -2.21 3.75 29.35
CA ALA A 408 -2.46 5.16 29.69
C ALA A 408 -2.62 6.04 28.46
N ASN A 409 -1.78 5.83 27.42
CA ASN A 409 -1.90 6.55 26.16
C ASN A 409 -3.23 6.28 25.45
N LYS A 410 -3.70 5.03 25.48
CA LYS A 410 -4.99 4.69 24.88
C LYS A 410 -6.16 5.29 25.66
N GLN A 411 -6.08 5.33 26.97
CA GLN A 411 -7.08 5.99 27.78
C GLN A 411 -7.15 7.51 27.49
N GLU A 412 -5.99 8.17 27.43
CA GLU A 412 -5.89 9.60 27.08
C GLU A 412 -6.43 9.87 25.65
N GLU A 413 -6.08 9.01 24.68
CA GLU A 413 -6.61 9.09 23.30
C GLU A 413 -8.15 8.99 23.27
N PHE A 414 -8.72 8.09 24.06
CA PHE A 414 -10.18 7.96 24.19
C PHE A 414 -10.83 9.25 24.73
N GLU A 415 -10.29 9.81 25.80
CA GLU A 415 -10.78 11.03 26.41
C GLU A 415 -10.68 12.22 25.45
N GLU A 416 -9.57 12.35 24.70
CA GLU A 416 -9.43 13.36 23.65
C GLU A 416 -10.50 13.21 22.57
N ILE A 417 -10.81 11.98 22.14
CA ILE A 417 -11.86 11.73 21.15
C ILE A 417 -13.25 12.08 21.69
N MET A 418 -13.49 11.78 22.96
CA MET A 418 -14.77 12.13 23.61
C MET A 418 -15.02 13.64 23.67
N ALA A 419 -13.96 14.44 23.76
CA ALA A 419 -14.02 15.91 23.77
C ALA A 419 -14.28 16.54 22.39
N LEU A 420 -14.22 15.79 21.28
CA LEU A 420 -14.40 16.34 19.94
C LEU A 420 -15.80 16.93 19.74
N THR A 421 -15.86 18.12 19.15
CA THR A 421 -17.10 18.91 18.99
C THR A 421 -17.95 18.49 17.78
N ASN A 422 -17.35 17.92 16.74
CA ASN A 422 -18.06 17.48 15.54
C ASN A 422 -18.49 16.00 15.64
N PRO A 423 -19.78 15.68 15.66
CA PRO A 423 -20.26 14.31 15.84
C PRO A 423 -19.80 13.33 14.76
N THR A 424 -19.73 13.74 13.49
CA THR A 424 -19.30 12.89 12.39
C THR A 424 -17.81 12.58 12.49
N VAL A 425 -17.00 13.57 12.85
CA VAL A 425 -15.57 13.42 13.12
C VAL A 425 -15.36 12.55 14.35
N LYS A 426 -16.12 12.79 15.44
CA LYS A 426 -16.07 11.97 16.66
C LYS A 426 -16.36 10.50 16.35
N LYS A 427 -17.44 10.19 15.63
CA LYS A 427 -17.76 8.81 15.19
C LYS A 427 -16.64 8.17 14.39
N TYR A 428 -16.03 8.93 13.48
CA TYR A 428 -14.94 8.46 12.67
C TYR A 428 -13.72 8.03 13.52
N TYR A 429 -13.35 8.85 14.50
CA TYR A 429 -12.24 8.54 15.41
C TYR A 429 -12.59 7.43 16.39
N LEU A 430 -13.79 7.38 16.94
CA LEU A 430 -14.24 6.29 17.81
C LEU A 430 -14.16 4.93 17.08
N ASN A 431 -14.56 4.88 15.81
CA ASN A 431 -14.44 3.66 15.01
C ASN A 431 -12.97 3.25 14.78
N LYS A 432 -12.10 4.21 14.43
CA LYS A 432 -10.67 3.93 14.27
C LYS A 432 -10.01 3.51 15.57
N PHE A 433 -10.37 4.18 16.65
CA PHE A 433 -9.88 3.89 17.99
C PHE A 433 -10.25 2.47 18.43
N ALA A 434 -11.50 2.06 18.26
CA ALA A 434 -11.94 0.70 18.56
C ALA A 434 -11.13 -0.34 17.76
N GLN A 435 -10.93 -0.11 16.46
CA GLN A 435 -10.10 -0.99 15.63
C GLN A 435 -8.64 -1.02 16.07
N SER A 436 -8.08 0.12 16.45
CA SER A 436 -6.72 0.23 16.98
C SER A 436 -6.54 -0.52 18.30
N CYS A 437 -7.52 -0.43 19.20
CA CYS A 437 -7.51 -1.17 20.47
C CYS A 437 -7.64 -2.68 20.25
N ASP A 438 -8.53 -3.12 19.35
CA ASP A 438 -8.63 -4.54 18.97
C ASP A 438 -7.30 -5.07 18.41
N SER A 439 -6.66 -4.29 17.53
CA SER A 439 -5.34 -4.63 16.99
C SER A 439 -4.26 -4.69 18.08
N ALA A 440 -4.25 -3.72 18.99
CA ALA A 440 -3.30 -3.68 20.10
C ALA A 440 -3.45 -4.88 21.04
N ALA A 441 -4.69 -5.33 21.30
CA ALA A 441 -4.95 -6.52 22.08
C ALA A 441 -4.36 -7.78 21.45
N ILE A 442 -4.45 -7.90 20.11
CA ILE A 442 -3.98 -9.08 19.36
C ILE A 442 -2.45 -9.08 19.21
N HIS A 443 -1.85 -7.92 19.00
CA HIS A 443 -0.44 -7.80 18.62
C HIS A 443 0.50 -7.40 19.75
N MET A 444 0.01 -7.15 20.96
CA MET A 444 0.78 -6.70 22.10
C MET A 444 1.76 -5.56 21.75
N GLN A 445 1.20 -4.46 21.31
CA GLN A 445 1.97 -3.25 20.98
C GLN A 445 2.28 -2.47 22.26
N ALA A 446 3.48 -2.65 22.82
CA ALA A 446 3.95 -1.86 23.93
C ALA A 446 4.53 -0.52 23.47
N ALA A 447 4.55 0.46 24.36
CA ALA A 447 5.14 1.77 24.08
C ALA A 447 6.64 1.65 23.78
N ALA A 448 7.13 2.47 22.83
CA ALA A 448 8.54 2.54 22.50
C ALA A 448 9.39 3.02 23.67
N LEU A 449 10.62 2.57 23.74
CA LEU A 449 11.59 3.03 24.72
C LEU A 449 12.13 4.43 24.34
N PRO A 450 12.56 5.23 25.32
CA PRO A 450 13.09 6.55 25.05
C PRO A 450 14.28 6.51 24.08
N GLY A 451 14.27 7.39 23.08
CA GLY A 451 15.33 7.47 22.07
C GLY A 451 15.40 6.32 21.07
N GLN A 452 14.44 5.41 21.08
CA GLN A 452 14.32 4.33 20.10
C GLN A 452 14.16 4.89 18.69
N LYS A 453 14.98 4.39 17.75
CA LYS A 453 14.91 4.74 16.32
C LYS A 453 15.30 3.55 15.46
N TYR A 454 14.89 3.56 14.19
CA TYR A 454 15.36 2.63 13.16
C TYR A 454 16.41 3.30 12.28
N HIS A 455 17.43 2.52 11.92
CA HIS A 455 18.53 3.00 11.09
C HIS A 455 18.93 1.91 10.10
N VAL A 456 19.28 2.32 8.89
CA VAL A 456 19.97 1.43 7.94
C VAL A 456 21.40 1.21 8.41
N ILE A 457 21.91 0.00 8.24
CA ILE A 457 23.29 -0.34 8.62
C ILE A 457 24.25 -0.20 7.43
N LEU A 458 25.42 0.35 7.69
CA LEU A 458 26.54 0.48 6.75
C LEU A 458 27.81 -0.11 7.33
N PRO A 459 28.66 -0.77 6.51
CA PRO A 459 29.87 -1.43 7.02
C PRO A 459 30.97 -0.39 7.29
N ILE A 460 31.52 -0.42 8.49
CA ILE A 460 32.71 0.36 8.88
C ILE A 460 33.78 -0.60 9.35
N THR A 461 34.73 -0.87 8.49
CA THR A 461 35.75 -1.90 8.73
C THR A 461 36.75 -1.54 9.81
N SER A 462 37.04 -0.27 10.00
CA SER A 462 37.92 0.24 11.05
C SER A 462 37.27 0.36 12.43
N MET A 463 35.99 0.02 12.54
CA MET A 463 35.26 0.06 13.82
C MET A 463 35.42 -1.24 14.59
N SER A 464 35.54 -1.14 15.88
CA SER A 464 35.55 -2.30 16.78
C SER A 464 34.17 -2.98 16.81
N ASP A 465 34.13 -4.28 17.15
CA ASP A 465 32.89 -5.04 17.36
C ASP A 465 32.11 -4.64 18.63
N LYS A 466 32.67 -3.70 19.41
CA LYS A 466 32.03 -3.11 20.61
C LYS A 466 31.55 -1.68 20.37
N GLU A 467 31.72 -1.16 19.17
CA GLU A 467 31.41 0.23 18.85
C GLU A 467 30.41 0.34 17.69
N VAL A 468 29.76 1.52 17.63
CA VAL A 468 28.87 1.92 16.54
C VAL A 468 29.05 3.39 16.23
N PHE A 469 29.09 3.75 14.97
CA PHE A 469 28.97 5.13 14.54
C PHE A 469 27.49 5.46 14.40
N ALA A 470 26.99 6.42 15.19
CA ALA A 470 25.57 6.75 15.25
C ALA A 470 25.39 8.25 15.52
N PRO A 471 25.45 9.12 14.51
CA PRO A 471 25.46 10.59 14.71
C PRO A 471 24.18 11.13 15.34
N GLY A 472 23.07 10.40 15.27
CA GLY A 472 21.83 10.74 15.97
C GLY A 472 21.86 10.52 17.49
N TYR A 473 22.97 10.00 18.04
CA TYR A 473 23.18 9.72 19.47
C TYR A 473 24.48 10.35 19.95
N LYS A 474 24.62 10.48 21.29
CA LYS A 474 25.82 11.10 21.88
C LYS A 474 27.01 10.14 21.83
N ASP A 475 28.20 10.72 21.60
CA ASP A 475 29.48 10.00 21.69
C ASP A 475 29.62 9.37 23.08
N GLY A 476 30.07 8.11 23.13
CA GLY A 476 30.16 7.33 24.37
C GLY A 476 28.84 6.72 24.88
N GLN A 477 27.72 7.05 24.30
CA GLN A 477 26.42 6.46 24.67
C GLN A 477 26.36 4.98 24.29
N LYS A 478 25.75 4.15 25.14
CA LYS A 478 25.55 2.72 24.83
C LYS A 478 24.21 2.50 24.15
N LEU A 479 24.22 1.77 23.05
CA LEU A 479 23.04 1.38 22.28
C LEU A 479 22.88 -0.15 22.27
N ALA A 480 21.64 -0.62 22.46
CA ALA A 480 21.25 -1.97 22.10
C ALA A 480 20.76 -1.95 20.65
N LEU A 481 21.31 -2.85 19.81
CA LEU A 481 20.90 -3.00 18.42
C LEU A 481 20.04 -4.24 18.29
N ILE A 482 18.91 -4.14 17.56
CA ILE A 482 17.96 -5.24 17.41
C ILE A 482 17.48 -5.28 15.96
N ARG A 483 17.67 -6.43 15.31
CA ARG A 483 17.07 -6.72 13.99
C ARG A 483 15.95 -7.74 14.15
N TYR A 484 14.85 -7.56 13.42
CA TYR A 484 13.71 -8.48 13.47
C TYR A 484 13.61 -9.32 12.19
N PRO A 485 13.21 -10.59 12.33
CA PRO A 485 13.01 -11.36 13.56
C PRO A 485 14.34 -11.70 14.24
N HIS A 486 14.37 -11.85 15.60
CA HIS A 486 15.57 -12.29 16.32
C HIS A 486 15.29 -13.54 17.17
N GLY A 487 16.29 -14.41 17.34
CA GLY A 487 16.18 -15.66 18.05
C GLY A 487 16.11 -15.48 19.58
N GLY A 488 16.90 -14.55 20.12
CA GLY A 488 16.98 -14.37 21.56
C GLY A 488 17.81 -13.18 21.99
N THR A 489 18.06 -13.09 23.28
CA THR A 489 18.88 -12.02 23.90
C THR A 489 20.35 -12.07 23.49
N PHE A 490 20.82 -13.21 23.01
CA PHE A 490 22.17 -13.42 22.47
C PHE A 490 22.40 -12.75 21.09
N GLU A 491 21.32 -12.34 20.41
CA GLU A 491 21.35 -11.57 19.15
C GLU A 491 21.12 -10.07 19.36
N ILE A 492 21.29 -9.58 20.57
CA ILE A 492 21.15 -8.16 20.92
C ILE A 492 22.53 -7.61 21.36
N PRO A 493 23.39 -7.17 20.42
CA PRO A 493 24.65 -6.54 20.79
C PRO A 493 24.40 -5.19 21.48
N ILE A 494 25.15 -4.94 22.56
CA ILE A 494 25.23 -3.63 23.21
C ILE A 494 26.57 -3.01 22.82
N VAL A 495 26.51 -1.90 22.09
CA VAL A 495 27.68 -1.23 21.52
C VAL A 495 27.77 0.22 22.01
N THR A 496 28.98 0.76 21.99
CA THR A 496 29.27 2.14 22.41
C THR A 496 29.37 3.06 21.20
N VAL A 497 28.70 4.19 21.24
CA VAL A 497 28.74 5.17 20.15
C VAL A 497 30.13 5.81 20.08
N ASN A 498 30.76 5.70 18.89
CA ASN A 498 32.02 6.35 18.53
C ASN A 498 31.80 7.19 17.27
N ASN A 499 31.46 8.46 17.46
CA ASN A 499 31.21 9.39 16.36
C ASN A 499 32.49 10.07 15.84
N LYS A 500 33.67 9.64 16.30
CA LYS A 500 34.98 10.15 15.88
C LYS A 500 35.65 9.28 14.82
N ASN A 501 35.08 8.12 14.50
CA ASN A 501 35.65 7.23 13.49
C ASN A 501 35.72 7.90 12.12
N LYS A 502 36.95 7.98 11.57
CA LYS A 502 37.24 8.72 10.32
C LYS A 502 36.56 8.09 9.08
N GLU A 503 36.55 6.75 8.97
CA GLU A 503 35.90 6.03 7.88
C GLU A 503 34.40 6.30 7.88
N ALA A 504 33.76 6.19 9.03
CA ALA A 504 32.34 6.44 9.21
C ALA A 504 31.94 7.89 8.92
N LEU A 505 32.76 8.85 9.38
CA LEU A 505 32.56 10.27 9.08
C LEU A 505 32.62 10.57 7.58
N LYS A 506 33.51 9.88 6.86
CA LYS A 506 33.62 10.02 5.40
C LYS A 506 32.42 9.39 4.70
N MET A 507 32.01 8.18 5.08
CA MET A 507 30.96 7.40 4.42
C MET A 507 29.57 7.93 4.75
N ILE A 508 29.24 8.12 6.03
CA ILE A 508 27.91 8.43 6.52
C ILE A 508 27.73 9.94 6.77
N GLY A 509 28.73 10.57 7.36
CA GLY A 509 28.70 12.00 7.70
C GLY A 509 28.14 12.30 9.09
N LYS A 510 28.33 13.54 9.55
CA LYS A 510 27.96 13.98 10.90
C LYS A 510 26.45 14.24 11.10
N THR A 511 25.74 14.47 10.02
CA THR A 511 24.34 14.94 10.03
C THR A 511 23.32 13.84 9.70
N SER A 512 23.77 12.65 9.39
CA SER A 512 22.88 11.52 9.11
C SER A 512 22.08 11.14 10.36
N ILE A 513 20.75 10.96 10.20
CA ILE A 513 19.83 10.61 11.27
C ILE A 513 19.14 9.25 11.04
N ASP A 514 19.35 8.64 9.89
CA ASP A 514 18.69 7.43 9.41
C ASP A 514 19.64 6.25 9.12
N ALA A 515 20.95 6.46 9.28
CA ALA A 515 21.96 5.42 9.10
C ALA A 515 22.91 5.32 10.31
N ILE A 516 23.44 4.13 10.54
CA ILE A 516 24.52 3.84 11.48
C ILE A 516 25.63 3.03 10.78
N GLY A 517 26.84 3.15 11.34
CA GLY A 517 28.01 2.37 10.88
C GLY A 517 28.38 1.31 11.90
N ILE A 518 28.51 0.06 11.48
CA ILE A 518 28.90 -1.06 12.35
C ILE A 518 29.97 -1.95 11.66
N ASN A 519 30.70 -2.68 12.48
CA ASN A 519 31.58 -3.73 11.99
C ASN A 519 30.77 -4.96 11.54
N SER A 520 31.29 -5.75 10.57
CA SER A 520 30.63 -6.96 10.08
C SER A 520 30.35 -8.00 11.18
N ARG A 521 31.21 -8.11 12.19
CA ARG A 521 30.99 -9.00 13.34
C ARG A 521 29.76 -8.59 14.18
N VAL A 522 29.46 -7.29 14.24
CA VAL A 522 28.23 -6.81 14.88
C VAL A 522 27.02 -7.19 14.03
N ALA A 523 27.13 -7.08 12.69
CA ALA A 523 26.08 -7.48 11.78
C ALA A 523 25.78 -8.99 11.86
N GLU A 524 26.79 -9.83 11.97
CA GLU A 524 26.63 -11.28 12.18
C GLU A 524 25.81 -11.59 13.44
N ARG A 525 25.98 -10.85 14.55
CA ARG A 525 25.17 -10.97 15.76
C ARG A 525 23.72 -10.49 15.62
N LEU A 526 23.40 -9.79 14.58
CA LEU A 526 22.08 -9.26 14.28
C LEU A 526 21.29 -10.20 13.35
N SER A 527 21.20 -11.47 13.71
CA SER A 527 20.48 -12.49 12.91
C SER A 527 21.01 -12.58 11.46
N GLY A 528 22.34 -12.46 11.28
CA GLY A 528 22.98 -12.52 9.98
C GLY A 528 22.59 -11.37 9.06
N ALA A 529 22.58 -10.14 9.56
CA ALA A 529 22.35 -8.94 8.78
C ALA A 529 23.44 -8.76 7.71
N ASP A 530 23.05 -8.26 6.54
CA ASP A 530 23.96 -7.81 5.50
C ASP A 530 23.78 -6.29 5.23
N PHE A 531 24.64 -5.74 4.36
CA PHE A 531 24.65 -4.31 4.07
C PHE A 531 23.93 -3.95 2.76
N ASP A 532 22.98 -4.77 2.35
CA ASP A 532 22.20 -4.52 1.13
C ASP A 532 20.95 -3.61 1.34
N GLY A 533 20.84 -3.03 2.54
CA GLY A 533 19.75 -2.15 2.96
C GLY A 533 19.03 -2.63 4.24
N ASP A 534 19.63 -3.59 4.95
CA ASP A 534 19.11 -4.03 6.23
C ASP A 534 19.04 -2.89 7.25
N THR A 535 18.02 -2.94 8.11
CA THR A 535 17.75 -1.94 9.15
C THR A 535 17.73 -2.56 10.54
N VAL A 536 18.13 -1.77 11.52
CA VAL A 536 18.09 -2.18 12.92
C VAL A 536 17.41 -1.14 13.80
N MET A 537 16.77 -1.60 14.85
CA MET A 537 16.26 -0.77 15.93
C MET A 537 17.40 -0.48 16.91
N CYS A 538 17.66 0.81 17.14
CA CYS A 538 18.63 1.28 18.12
C CYS A 538 17.90 1.78 19.36
N ILE A 539 18.28 1.25 20.54
CA ILE A 539 17.71 1.64 21.83
C ILE A 539 18.84 2.13 22.73
N PRO A 540 18.84 3.39 23.16
CA PRO A 540 19.79 3.87 24.16
C PRO A 540 19.60 3.12 25.49
N THR A 541 20.69 2.56 26.02
CA THR A 541 20.67 1.94 27.35
C THR A 541 20.87 2.96 28.47
N HIS A 542 21.30 4.17 28.13
CA HIS A 542 21.38 5.33 29.00
C HIS A 542 20.95 6.55 28.17
N ASP A 543 19.95 7.27 28.64
CA ASP A 543 19.45 8.51 28.05
C ASP A 543 19.17 9.57 29.15
N ARG A 544 18.53 10.70 28.76
CA ARG A 544 18.12 11.71 29.71
C ARG A 544 17.09 11.26 30.73
N ALA A 545 16.33 10.18 30.41
CA ALA A 545 15.31 9.61 31.29
C ALA A 545 15.90 8.59 32.29
N GLY A 546 17.20 8.30 32.17
CA GLY A 546 17.89 7.37 33.04
C GLY A 546 18.36 6.09 32.35
N LYS A 547 18.75 5.10 33.14
CA LYS A 547 19.26 3.82 32.64
C LYS A 547 18.13 2.90 32.21
N VAL A 548 18.07 2.55 30.90
CA VAL A 548 17.20 1.49 30.40
C VAL A 548 17.95 0.18 30.43
N LYS A 549 17.50 -0.77 31.26
CA LYS A 549 18.12 -2.08 31.38
C LYS A 549 17.57 -3.03 30.30
N ILE A 550 18.37 -3.27 29.27
CA ILE A 550 18.07 -4.25 28.22
C ILE A 550 18.71 -5.57 28.58
N THR A 551 17.95 -6.65 28.53
CA THR A 551 18.48 -8.02 28.69
C THR A 551 19.19 -8.41 27.39
N SER A 552 20.49 -8.60 27.49
CA SER A 552 21.38 -9.06 26.42
C SER A 552 22.33 -10.11 27.03
N THR A 553 22.58 -11.18 26.30
CA THR A 553 23.52 -12.24 26.70
C THR A 553 24.62 -12.37 25.67
N ASN A 554 25.69 -13.06 26.03
CA ASN A 554 26.77 -13.36 25.10
C ASN A 554 26.25 -14.23 23.94
N PRO A 555 26.88 -14.18 22.76
CA PRO A 555 26.61 -15.13 21.68
C PRO A 555 26.73 -16.58 22.19
N LEU A 556 25.89 -17.46 21.68
CA LEU A 556 25.95 -18.87 22.01
C LEU A 556 27.20 -19.49 21.38
N LYS A 557 28.15 -19.92 22.22
CA LYS A 557 29.43 -20.49 21.74
C LYS A 557 29.26 -21.69 20.82
N GLU A 558 28.24 -22.50 21.07
CA GLU A 558 27.92 -23.68 20.26
C GLU A 558 27.46 -23.35 18.83
N LEU A 559 27.22 -22.08 18.52
CA LEU A 559 26.91 -21.62 17.15
C LEU A 559 28.16 -21.22 16.35
N GLU A 560 29.31 -21.04 17.02
CA GLU A 560 30.56 -20.68 16.34
C GLU A 560 30.95 -21.75 15.32
N GLY A 561 31.18 -21.34 14.06
CA GLY A 561 31.55 -22.25 12.97
C GLY A 561 30.40 -23.09 12.43
N PHE A 562 29.17 -22.95 12.94
CA PHE A 562 28.03 -23.68 12.40
C PHE A 562 27.61 -23.14 11.04
N ASP A 563 27.71 -23.97 10.00
CA ASP A 563 27.17 -23.68 8.67
C ASP A 563 26.08 -24.68 8.32
N ASN A 564 24.85 -24.19 8.23
CA ASN A 564 23.68 -25.01 7.96
C ASN A 564 23.72 -25.70 6.59
N LYS A 565 24.42 -25.11 5.59
CA LYS A 565 24.55 -25.68 4.25
C LYS A 565 25.58 -26.79 4.20
N ILE A 566 26.66 -26.65 4.94
CA ILE A 566 27.68 -27.69 5.06
C ILE A 566 27.12 -28.88 5.85
N GLU A 567 26.47 -28.63 6.98
CA GLU A 567 26.00 -29.71 7.86
C GLU A 567 24.74 -30.41 7.35
N TYR A 568 23.82 -29.69 6.71
CA TYR A 568 22.51 -30.22 6.29
C TYR A 568 22.22 -30.07 4.79
N GLY A 569 23.18 -29.67 3.98
CA GLY A 569 23.09 -29.69 2.53
C GLY A 569 23.08 -31.11 1.98
N GLY A 570 22.44 -31.32 0.86
CA GLY A 570 22.38 -32.60 0.17
C GLY A 570 22.76 -32.51 -1.30
N GLU A 571 23.02 -33.69 -1.88
CA GLU A 571 23.29 -33.84 -3.30
C GLU A 571 21.96 -33.89 -4.10
N LYS A 572 21.89 -33.15 -5.17
CA LYS A 572 20.78 -33.18 -6.12
C LYS A 572 20.98 -34.32 -7.13
N ARG A 573 19.97 -35.15 -7.32
CA ARG A 573 19.92 -36.18 -8.37
C ARG A 573 18.59 -36.09 -9.11
N ILE A 574 18.61 -36.34 -10.41
CA ILE A 574 17.39 -36.42 -11.22
C ILE A 574 16.92 -37.88 -11.21
N GLY A 575 15.69 -38.09 -10.73
CA GLY A 575 15.07 -39.41 -10.68
C GLY A 575 14.58 -39.89 -12.03
N PRO A 576 14.19 -41.15 -12.12
CA PRO A 576 13.58 -41.73 -13.32
C PRO A 576 12.27 -41.03 -13.75
N ASP A 577 11.62 -40.33 -12.83
CA ASP A 577 10.42 -39.51 -13.02
C ASP A 577 10.71 -38.12 -13.59
N GLY A 578 12.00 -37.81 -13.88
CA GLY A 578 12.43 -36.51 -14.36
C GLY A 578 12.43 -35.41 -13.28
N LYS A 579 12.17 -35.72 -12.03
CA LYS A 579 12.11 -34.76 -10.92
C LYS A 579 13.42 -34.70 -10.14
N GLU A 580 13.59 -33.58 -9.46
CA GLU A 580 14.74 -33.37 -8.56
C GLU A 580 14.52 -34.08 -7.23
N HIS A 581 15.43 -34.98 -6.89
CA HIS A 581 15.50 -35.66 -5.60
C HIS A 581 16.78 -35.24 -4.88
N TYR A 582 16.72 -35.16 -3.57
CA TYR A 582 17.84 -34.69 -2.74
C TYR A 582 18.25 -35.77 -1.76
N TYR A 583 19.57 -36.06 -1.70
CA TYR A 583 20.17 -37.13 -0.92
C TYR A 583 21.21 -36.57 0.04
N ARG A 584 21.19 -37.05 1.29
CA ARG A 584 22.24 -36.77 2.29
C ARG A 584 22.68 -38.09 2.89
N ASN A 585 23.98 -38.35 2.92
CA ASN A 585 24.56 -39.61 3.42
C ASN A 585 23.87 -40.86 2.79
N GLY A 586 23.61 -40.82 1.48
CA GLY A 586 22.98 -41.91 0.74
C GLY A 586 21.46 -42.10 0.96
N ARG A 587 20.83 -41.26 1.78
CA ARG A 587 19.38 -41.30 2.06
C ARG A 587 18.67 -40.13 1.41
N GLU A 588 17.55 -40.43 0.74
CA GLU A 588 16.68 -39.39 0.21
C GLU A 588 15.91 -38.68 1.34
N TYR A 589 15.76 -37.38 1.22
CA TYR A 589 14.95 -36.57 2.15
C TYR A 589 13.99 -35.63 1.45
N SER A 590 12.93 -35.32 2.15
CA SER A 590 11.88 -34.43 1.65
C SER A 590 12.23 -32.97 1.83
N ILE A 591 12.07 -32.18 0.78
CA ILE A 591 12.27 -30.72 0.82
C ILE A 591 11.19 -30.06 1.68
N MET A 592 11.58 -29.03 2.41
CA MET A 592 10.64 -28.22 3.18
C MET A 592 9.67 -27.48 2.24
N LYS A 593 8.36 -27.60 2.54
CA LYS A 593 7.28 -26.91 1.80
C LYS A 593 6.53 -25.88 2.66
N LYS A 594 6.91 -25.68 3.93
CA LYS A 594 6.16 -24.86 4.90
C LYS A 594 7.08 -24.12 5.86
N THR A 595 8.06 -23.43 5.34
CA THR A 595 9.05 -22.69 6.11
C THR A 595 8.43 -21.81 7.19
N ASP A 596 7.38 -21.03 6.89
CA ASP A 596 6.74 -20.17 7.89
C ASP A 596 6.13 -20.94 9.06
N THR A 597 5.55 -22.11 8.80
CA THR A 597 4.94 -22.93 9.85
C THR A 597 6.01 -23.51 10.78
N GLU A 598 7.09 -24.03 10.22
CA GLU A 598 8.19 -24.60 11.00
C GLU A 598 8.99 -23.51 11.71
N MET A 599 9.24 -22.37 11.04
CA MET A 599 9.82 -21.19 11.70
C MET A 599 8.96 -20.69 12.86
N GLY A 600 7.64 -20.65 12.71
CA GLY A 600 6.73 -20.29 13.79
C GLY A 600 6.80 -21.27 14.95
N ARG A 601 6.92 -22.57 14.68
CA ARG A 601 7.04 -23.63 15.71
C ARG A 601 8.35 -23.52 16.48
N ILE A 602 9.47 -23.38 15.78
CA ILE A 602 10.78 -23.32 16.44
C ILE A 602 10.97 -21.98 17.17
N SER A 603 10.49 -20.87 16.64
CA SER A 603 10.52 -19.57 17.33
C SER A 603 9.69 -19.57 18.61
N ASN A 604 8.54 -20.24 18.62
CA ASN A 604 7.73 -20.44 19.82
C ASN A 604 8.49 -21.30 20.85
N LEU A 605 9.13 -22.37 20.41
CA LEU A 605 9.93 -23.20 21.28
C LEU A 605 11.08 -22.41 21.93
N ILE A 606 11.85 -21.68 21.14
CA ILE A 606 12.95 -20.83 21.65
C ILE A 606 12.41 -19.79 22.65
N THR A 607 11.23 -19.22 22.40
CA THR A 607 10.59 -18.29 23.34
C THR A 607 10.23 -18.98 24.66
N ASP A 608 9.59 -20.16 24.60
CA ASP A 608 9.22 -20.92 25.79
C ASP A 608 10.46 -21.37 26.59
N MET A 609 11.50 -21.81 25.88
CA MET A 609 12.79 -22.18 26.49
C MET A 609 13.44 -20.99 27.20
N THR A 610 13.47 -19.82 26.53
CA THR A 610 14.05 -18.59 27.12
C THR A 610 13.30 -18.18 28.38
N LEU A 611 11.98 -18.19 28.38
CA LEU A 611 11.13 -17.77 29.48
C LEU A 611 11.20 -18.77 30.66
N LEU A 612 11.41 -20.06 30.40
CA LEU A 612 11.54 -21.10 31.41
C LEU A 612 12.99 -21.36 31.84
N GLY A 613 13.93 -20.49 31.39
CA GLY A 613 15.31 -20.56 31.87
C GLY A 613 16.12 -21.75 31.35
N ALA A 614 15.94 -22.11 30.08
CA ALA A 614 16.75 -23.14 29.44
C ALA A 614 18.24 -22.78 29.44
N ASP A 615 19.10 -23.79 29.57
CA ASP A 615 20.53 -23.57 29.48
C ASP A 615 21.00 -23.24 28.06
N GLU A 616 22.21 -22.66 27.93
CA GLU A 616 22.75 -22.17 26.65
C GLU A 616 22.90 -23.29 25.61
N LYS A 617 23.26 -24.52 26.04
CA LYS A 617 23.42 -25.68 25.15
C LYS A 617 22.09 -26.13 24.56
N GLU A 618 21.04 -26.14 25.37
CA GLU A 618 19.69 -26.48 24.90
C GLU A 618 19.18 -25.39 23.96
N LEU A 619 19.37 -24.10 24.29
CA LEU A 619 19.04 -22.99 23.41
C LEU A 619 19.79 -23.08 22.08
N ALA A 620 21.09 -23.35 22.12
CA ALA A 620 21.90 -23.48 20.90
C ALA A 620 21.37 -24.56 19.96
N ARG A 621 20.93 -25.72 20.50
CA ARG A 621 20.31 -26.77 19.66
C ARG A 621 19.04 -26.27 18.95
N ALA A 622 18.17 -25.57 19.66
CA ALA A 622 16.95 -25.04 19.08
C ALA A 622 17.26 -23.94 18.02
N VAL A 623 18.27 -23.11 18.28
CA VAL A 623 18.72 -22.05 17.35
C VAL A 623 19.38 -22.65 16.12
N LYS A 624 20.28 -23.64 16.24
CA LYS A 624 20.85 -24.36 15.09
C LYS A 624 19.75 -24.90 14.17
N HIS A 625 18.74 -25.55 14.77
CA HIS A 625 17.60 -26.02 13.99
C HIS A 625 16.82 -24.87 13.32
N SER A 626 16.65 -23.73 13.98
CA SER A 626 15.97 -22.58 13.38
C SER A 626 16.74 -22.01 12.17
N MET A 627 18.07 -21.98 12.23
CA MET A 627 18.95 -21.57 11.13
C MET A 627 18.83 -22.51 9.92
N VAL A 628 18.67 -23.80 10.17
CA VAL A 628 18.40 -24.76 9.09
C VAL A 628 17.00 -24.57 8.51
N VAL A 629 15.99 -24.41 9.37
CA VAL A 629 14.58 -24.25 8.96
C VAL A 629 14.39 -23.00 8.06
N ILE A 630 15.01 -21.88 8.39
CA ILE A 630 14.83 -20.64 7.60
C ILE A 630 15.38 -20.79 6.17
N ASP A 631 16.46 -21.52 6.01
CA ASP A 631 17.13 -21.72 4.74
C ASP A 631 16.75 -23.01 4.01
N ALA A 632 16.04 -23.93 4.66
CA ALA A 632 15.75 -25.27 4.13
C ALA A 632 15.01 -25.27 2.80
N GLU A 633 14.04 -24.40 2.59
CA GLU A 633 13.32 -24.27 1.31
C GLU A 633 14.22 -23.70 0.21
N LYS A 634 14.99 -22.68 0.52
CA LYS A 634 15.85 -21.97 -0.43
C LYS A 634 17.04 -22.80 -0.88
N HIS A 635 17.72 -23.46 0.06
CA HIS A 635 18.95 -24.23 -0.16
C HIS A 635 18.75 -25.73 -0.14
N LYS A 636 17.48 -26.20 -0.08
CA LYS A 636 17.12 -27.61 -0.11
C LYS A 636 17.79 -28.44 1.01
N LEU A 637 17.83 -27.90 2.24
CA LEU A 637 18.48 -28.53 3.39
C LEU A 637 17.62 -29.63 4.01
N ASP A 638 18.27 -30.66 4.57
CA ASP A 638 17.64 -31.73 5.32
C ASP A 638 17.24 -31.28 6.76
N TYR A 639 16.13 -30.53 6.83
CA TYR A 639 15.64 -30.01 8.11
C TYR A 639 15.14 -31.10 9.06
N LYS A 640 14.77 -32.28 8.55
CA LYS A 640 14.33 -33.40 9.38
C LYS A 640 15.50 -34.06 10.11
N ALA A 641 16.64 -34.20 9.45
CA ALA A 641 17.86 -34.61 10.13
C ALA A 641 18.24 -33.61 11.25
N SER A 642 18.20 -32.32 10.94
CA SER A 642 18.45 -31.26 11.92
C SER A 642 17.46 -31.31 13.12
N GLU A 643 16.17 -31.57 12.87
CA GLU A 643 15.16 -31.74 13.95
C GLU A 643 15.54 -32.88 14.91
N LYS A 644 16.02 -34.01 14.34
CA LYS A 644 16.45 -35.17 15.10
C LYS A 644 17.78 -34.96 15.84
N ASP A 645 18.80 -34.46 15.12
CA ASP A 645 20.16 -34.28 15.66
C ASP A 645 20.16 -33.27 16.81
N ASN A 646 19.31 -32.26 16.76
CA ASN A 646 19.14 -31.27 17.81
C ASN A 646 18.10 -31.67 18.88
N ASN A 647 17.55 -32.88 18.81
CA ASN A 647 16.54 -33.40 19.77
C ASN A 647 15.38 -32.40 20.00
N ILE A 648 14.84 -31.81 18.95
CA ILE A 648 13.79 -30.79 19.05
C ILE A 648 12.50 -31.37 19.68
N ALA A 649 12.19 -32.65 19.44
CA ALA A 649 11.05 -33.33 20.07
C ALA A 649 11.20 -33.39 21.61
N GLY A 650 12.39 -33.73 22.13
CA GLY A 650 12.69 -33.72 23.57
C GLY A 650 12.58 -32.31 24.17
N LEU A 651 13.11 -31.30 23.49
CA LEU A 651 12.98 -29.89 23.92
C LEU A 651 11.52 -29.43 23.94
N LYS A 652 10.71 -29.79 22.94
CA LYS A 652 9.26 -29.51 22.95
C LYS A 652 8.56 -30.17 24.14
N LYS A 653 8.86 -31.43 24.42
CA LYS A 653 8.29 -32.15 25.57
C LYS A 653 8.64 -31.48 26.89
N LYS A 654 9.90 -31.03 27.03
CA LYS A 654 10.41 -30.39 28.25
C LYS A 654 9.78 -29.00 28.49
N TYR A 655 9.73 -28.15 27.47
CA TYR A 655 9.38 -26.73 27.59
C TYR A 655 7.96 -26.37 27.14
N GLN A 656 7.27 -27.25 26.44
CA GLN A 656 5.90 -27.01 25.96
C GLN A 656 4.88 -28.02 26.45
N GLY A 657 5.32 -29.08 27.12
CA GLY A 657 4.46 -30.13 27.68
C GLY A 657 3.70 -30.95 26.65
N LYS A 658 2.76 -31.79 27.12
CA LYS A 658 1.96 -32.68 26.26
C LYS A 658 1.00 -31.91 25.32
N THR A 659 0.54 -30.75 25.69
CA THR A 659 -0.45 -29.95 24.95
C THR A 659 0.15 -28.94 23.96
N ASN A 660 1.46 -28.98 23.77
CA ASN A 660 2.19 -27.96 23.04
C ASN A 660 1.86 -26.53 23.52
N GLY A 661 1.60 -26.35 24.80
CA GLY A 661 1.19 -25.08 25.42
C GLY A 661 2.26 -24.55 26.35
N GLY A 662 3.16 -23.70 25.89
CA GLY A 662 4.09 -22.93 26.70
C GLY A 662 3.64 -21.47 26.84
N ALA A 663 4.51 -20.64 27.42
CA ALA A 663 4.29 -19.22 27.60
C ALA A 663 4.05 -18.49 26.25
N SER A 664 4.61 -18.99 25.16
CA SER A 664 4.34 -18.50 23.81
C SER A 664 2.87 -18.67 23.34
N THR A 665 2.05 -19.39 24.09
CA THR A 665 0.65 -19.65 23.72
C THR A 665 -0.13 -18.36 23.58
N ILE A 666 -0.11 -17.50 24.59
CA ILE A 666 -0.81 -16.22 24.53
C ILE A 666 -0.06 -15.21 23.64
N ILE A 667 1.27 -15.24 23.64
CA ILE A 667 2.11 -14.27 22.91
C ILE A 667 2.08 -14.50 21.40
N SER A 668 2.10 -15.76 20.95
CA SER A 668 2.19 -16.08 19.52
C SER A 668 1.12 -17.06 19.02
N ARG A 669 0.74 -18.09 19.77
CA ARG A 669 -0.30 -19.05 19.31
C ARG A 669 -1.70 -18.47 19.32
N ALA A 670 -1.98 -17.57 20.24
CA ALA A 670 -3.25 -16.84 20.26
C ALA A 670 -3.44 -15.95 19.03
N LYS A 671 -2.38 -15.70 18.27
CA LYS A 671 -2.39 -15.02 16.96
C LYS A 671 -2.64 -15.98 15.78
N GLY A 672 -2.62 -17.29 15.98
CA GLY A 672 -2.91 -18.28 14.94
C GLY A 672 -4.31 -18.08 14.36
N GLU A 673 -4.41 -17.89 13.03
CA GLU A 673 -5.68 -17.63 12.36
C GLU A 673 -6.48 -18.91 12.15
N TYR A 674 -7.79 -18.84 12.38
CA TYR A 674 -8.78 -19.86 12.05
C TYR A 674 -10.05 -19.23 11.48
N ASP A 675 -10.90 -20.03 10.85
CA ASP A 675 -12.12 -19.53 10.24
C ASP A 675 -13.23 -19.39 11.28
N VAL A 676 -13.83 -18.19 11.34
CA VAL A 676 -15.03 -17.89 12.13
C VAL A 676 -16.10 -17.29 11.23
N LEU A 677 -17.34 -17.31 11.67
CA LEU A 677 -18.40 -16.60 10.97
C LEU A 677 -18.07 -15.10 10.88
N LYS A 678 -18.41 -14.49 9.76
CA LYS A 678 -18.13 -13.07 9.54
C LYS A 678 -18.85 -12.20 10.56
N ARG A 679 -18.12 -11.36 11.28
CA ARG A 679 -18.67 -10.42 12.26
C ARG A 679 -19.32 -9.23 11.57
N GLN A 680 -20.38 -8.70 12.18
CA GLN A 680 -21.02 -7.46 11.76
C GLN A 680 -20.09 -6.25 11.96
N GLY A 681 -19.18 -6.32 12.89
CA GLY A 681 -18.32 -5.21 13.27
C GLY A 681 -18.96 -4.33 14.34
N THR A 682 -18.82 -3.03 14.21
CA THR A 682 -19.34 -2.07 15.18
C THR A 682 -20.88 -2.11 15.26
N PRO A 683 -21.49 -2.00 16.44
CA PRO A 683 -22.93 -1.86 16.59
C PRO A 683 -23.47 -0.72 15.73
N LYS A 684 -24.61 -0.91 15.10
CA LYS A 684 -25.24 0.08 14.23
C LYS A 684 -26.70 0.27 14.65
N ILE A 685 -27.13 1.52 14.61
CA ILE A 685 -28.57 1.84 14.66
C ILE A 685 -29.12 1.52 13.27
N ASN A 686 -30.16 0.69 13.19
CA ASN A 686 -30.79 0.39 11.92
C ASN A 686 -31.64 1.59 11.43
N ILE A 687 -32.17 1.51 10.19
CA ILE A 687 -32.99 2.55 9.57
C ILE A 687 -34.27 2.85 10.37
N LYS A 688 -34.74 1.92 11.21
CA LYS A 688 -35.93 2.05 12.09
C LYS A 688 -35.57 2.52 13.50
N GLY A 689 -34.36 2.95 13.78
CA GLY A 689 -33.88 3.44 15.07
C GLY A 689 -33.59 2.37 16.11
N LYS A 690 -33.64 1.09 15.75
CA LYS A 690 -33.32 0.00 16.67
C LYS A 690 -31.83 -0.24 16.65
N GLU A 691 -31.20 -0.33 17.82
CA GLU A 691 -29.82 -0.74 17.97
C GLU A 691 -29.68 -2.23 17.67
N TRP A 692 -28.54 -2.57 17.04
CA TRP A 692 -28.27 -3.93 16.66
C TRP A 692 -27.11 -4.48 17.48
N TYR A 693 -27.44 -4.99 18.66
CA TYR A 693 -26.52 -5.64 19.58
C TYR A 693 -26.66 -7.15 19.53
N ASP A 694 -25.57 -7.84 19.75
CA ASP A 694 -25.63 -9.22 20.19
C ASP A 694 -26.14 -9.22 21.65
N PRO A 695 -27.26 -9.86 22.00
CA PRO A 695 -27.77 -9.89 23.37
C PRO A 695 -26.79 -10.53 24.38
N LYS A 696 -25.87 -11.36 23.89
CA LYS A 696 -24.81 -11.98 24.69
C LYS A 696 -23.61 -11.05 24.94
N ARG A 697 -23.57 -9.87 24.29
CA ARG A 697 -22.47 -8.91 24.31
C ARG A 697 -22.98 -7.48 24.49
N PRO A 698 -23.68 -7.17 25.58
CA PRO A 698 -24.37 -5.89 25.73
C PRO A 698 -23.43 -4.68 25.89
N GLU A 699 -22.16 -4.90 26.19
CA GLU A 699 -21.18 -3.85 26.52
C GLU A 699 -20.49 -3.23 25.29
N GLY A 700 -21.10 -3.28 24.11
CA GLY A 700 -20.55 -2.68 22.88
C GLY A 700 -19.52 -3.52 22.16
N SER A 701 -19.38 -4.80 22.52
CA SER A 701 -18.49 -5.73 21.83
C SER A 701 -18.95 -6.00 20.38
N LEU A 702 -18.09 -6.63 19.60
CA LEU A 702 -18.37 -6.92 18.19
C LEU A 702 -19.61 -7.80 18.04
N ILE A 703 -20.46 -7.47 17.07
CA ILE A 703 -21.69 -8.20 16.74
C ILE A 703 -21.37 -9.24 15.66
N TYR A 704 -21.82 -10.47 15.88
CA TYR A 704 -21.79 -11.50 14.87
C TYR A 704 -23.04 -11.47 14.01
N LYS A 705 -22.89 -11.71 12.71
CA LYS A 705 -24.03 -11.94 11.83
C LYS A 705 -24.66 -13.28 12.16
N THR A 706 -25.99 -13.37 12.02
CA THR A 706 -26.70 -14.65 12.11
C THR A 706 -26.25 -15.60 10.99
N ALA A 707 -26.46 -16.88 11.18
CA ALA A 707 -26.15 -17.88 10.16
C ALA A 707 -26.92 -17.57 8.85
N ASP A 708 -28.18 -17.17 8.97
CA ASP A 708 -29.05 -16.85 7.82
C ASP A 708 -28.53 -15.66 7.00
N ASP A 709 -27.99 -14.62 7.65
CA ASP A 709 -27.36 -13.46 6.98
C ASP A 709 -26.07 -13.83 6.22
N LEU A 710 -25.43 -14.92 6.60
CA LEU A 710 -24.13 -15.35 6.07
C LEU A 710 -24.26 -16.49 5.08
N GLU A 711 -25.43 -17.12 5.01
CA GLU A 711 -25.71 -18.23 4.11
C GLU A 711 -25.66 -17.79 2.64
N TYR A 712 -25.10 -18.63 1.80
CA TYR A 712 -25.19 -18.52 0.34
C TYR A 712 -25.06 -19.88 -0.30
N THR A 713 -25.76 -20.05 -1.40
CA THR A 713 -25.79 -21.30 -2.14
C THR A 713 -24.86 -21.23 -3.35
N ILE A 714 -24.07 -22.27 -3.57
CA ILE A 714 -23.26 -22.46 -4.76
C ILE A 714 -23.68 -23.74 -5.48
N LYS A 715 -23.70 -23.69 -6.80
CA LYS A 715 -23.87 -24.90 -7.63
C LYS A 715 -22.53 -25.62 -7.71
N LYS A 716 -22.49 -26.87 -7.28
CA LYS A 716 -21.33 -27.74 -7.37
C LYS A 716 -21.60 -28.82 -8.38
N VAL A 717 -20.77 -28.89 -9.40
CA VAL A 717 -20.83 -29.97 -10.40
C VAL A 717 -19.95 -31.12 -9.90
N ASN A 718 -20.53 -32.31 -9.80
CA ASN A 718 -19.74 -33.50 -9.55
C ASN A 718 -18.95 -33.84 -10.82
N LYS A 719 -17.63 -33.73 -10.75
CA LYS A 719 -16.74 -33.95 -11.90
C LYS A 719 -16.81 -35.39 -12.48
N ARG A 720 -17.34 -36.33 -11.70
CA ARG A 720 -17.42 -37.74 -12.09
C ARG A 720 -18.78 -38.12 -12.72
N THR A 721 -19.87 -37.53 -12.20
CA THR A 721 -21.25 -37.84 -12.61
C THR A 721 -21.90 -36.77 -13.45
N GLY A 722 -21.32 -35.54 -13.50
CA GLY A 722 -21.95 -34.38 -14.15
C GLY A 722 -23.10 -33.76 -13.36
N GLU A 723 -23.54 -34.39 -12.26
CA GLU A 723 -24.67 -33.92 -11.44
C GLU A 723 -24.38 -32.55 -10.82
N VAL A 724 -25.35 -31.66 -10.90
CA VAL A 724 -25.32 -30.33 -10.28
C VAL A 724 -26.07 -30.40 -8.96
N SER A 725 -25.35 -30.21 -7.85
CA SER A 725 -25.93 -30.10 -6.51
C SER A 725 -25.82 -28.69 -5.98
N ASN A 726 -26.81 -28.21 -5.26
CA ASN A 726 -26.77 -26.97 -4.52
C ASN A 726 -26.10 -27.20 -3.16
N VAL A 727 -25.00 -26.53 -2.90
CA VAL A 727 -24.28 -26.64 -1.62
C VAL A 727 -24.39 -25.32 -0.87
N THR A 728 -24.99 -25.36 0.30
CA THR A 728 -25.05 -24.24 1.23
C THR A 728 -23.68 -23.98 1.84
N LYS A 729 -23.24 -22.74 1.82
CA LYS A 729 -22.01 -22.24 2.45
C LYS A 729 -22.27 -21.03 3.28
N PHE A 730 -21.40 -20.82 4.27
CA PHE A 730 -21.44 -19.64 5.12
C PHE A 730 -20.26 -18.71 4.86
N ARG A 731 -20.49 -17.41 4.88
CA ARG A 731 -19.42 -16.42 4.76
C ARG A 731 -18.62 -16.40 6.05
N THR A 732 -17.35 -16.77 5.95
CA THR A 732 -16.39 -16.78 7.05
C THR A 732 -15.37 -15.66 6.92
N GLN A 733 -14.68 -15.37 8.01
CA GLN A 733 -13.49 -14.52 8.06
C GLN A 733 -12.41 -15.20 8.88
N LYS A 734 -11.16 -14.83 8.63
CA LYS A 734 -10.04 -15.25 9.49
C LYS A 734 -10.04 -14.45 10.78
N SER A 735 -9.83 -15.13 11.88
CA SER A 735 -9.71 -14.51 13.20
C SER A 735 -8.70 -15.27 14.05
N THR A 736 -8.33 -14.71 15.19
CA THR A 736 -7.40 -15.34 16.14
C THR A 736 -8.13 -15.66 17.45
N LYS A 737 -7.60 -16.60 18.22
CA LYS A 737 -8.17 -16.89 19.55
C LYS A 737 -8.21 -15.66 20.44
N MET A 738 -7.16 -14.83 20.40
CA MET A 738 -7.13 -13.57 21.15
C MET A 738 -8.21 -12.58 20.70
N ALA A 739 -8.51 -12.50 19.40
CA ALA A 739 -9.58 -11.63 18.90
C ALA A 739 -10.99 -12.10 19.34
N GLU A 740 -11.20 -13.41 19.40
CA GLU A 740 -12.51 -14.00 19.66
C GLU A 740 -12.83 -14.19 21.17
N THR A 741 -11.81 -14.31 22.02
CA THR A 741 -12.08 -14.45 23.47
C THR A 741 -12.53 -13.13 24.10
N ASP A 742 -13.47 -13.20 25.01
CA ASP A 742 -13.89 -12.05 25.82
C ASP A 742 -12.92 -11.82 27.00
N ASP A 743 -12.30 -12.90 27.51
CA ASP A 743 -11.28 -12.84 28.54
C ASP A 743 -10.00 -13.52 28.11
N ALA A 744 -8.93 -12.74 27.93
CA ALA A 744 -7.62 -13.21 27.55
C ALA A 744 -6.97 -14.16 28.60
N ASN A 745 -7.42 -14.14 29.86
CA ASN A 745 -6.92 -15.06 30.88
C ASN A 745 -7.21 -16.54 30.55
N THR A 746 -8.26 -16.80 29.76
CA THR A 746 -8.58 -18.16 29.29
C THR A 746 -7.53 -18.74 28.35
N LEU A 747 -6.64 -17.91 27.82
CA LEU A 747 -5.56 -18.29 26.90
C LEU A 747 -4.21 -18.46 27.59
N VAL A 748 -4.11 -18.18 28.89
CA VAL A 748 -2.90 -18.35 29.67
C VAL A 748 -2.55 -19.83 29.76
N SER A 749 -1.26 -20.19 29.61
CA SER A 749 -0.80 -21.57 29.68
C SER A 749 -0.84 -22.14 31.10
N GLN A 750 -0.68 -23.44 31.18
CA GLN A 750 -0.55 -24.13 32.48
C GLN A 750 0.60 -23.61 33.35
N TYR A 751 1.62 -23.02 32.73
CA TYR A 751 2.79 -22.51 33.46
C TYR A 751 2.56 -21.16 34.12
N LYS A 752 1.50 -20.43 33.73
CA LYS A 752 1.09 -19.11 34.26
C LYS A 752 2.29 -18.15 34.39
N HIS A 753 3.15 -18.13 33.36
CA HIS A 753 4.33 -17.29 33.39
C HIS A 753 3.92 -15.81 33.58
N PRO A 754 4.65 -15.00 34.38
CA PRO A 754 4.30 -13.62 34.65
C PRO A 754 4.06 -12.78 33.39
N MET A 755 4.80 -13.03 32.29
CA MET A 755 4.59 -12.34 31.00
C MET A 755 3.22 -12.65 30.36
N GLU A 756 2.69 -13.86 30.55
CA GLU A 756 1.37 -14.23 30.06
C GLU A 756 0.26 -13.46 30.79
N LEU A 757 0.39 -13.35 32.12
CA LEU A 757 -0.59 -12.63 32.96
C LEU A 757 -0.60 -11.14 32.66
N ILE A 758 0.57 -10.51 32.50
CA ILE A 758 0.71 -9.12 32.11
C ILE A 758 0.08 -8.88 30.72
N TYR A 759 0.30 -9.80 29.79
CA TYR A 759 -0.27 -9.67 28.44
C TYR A 759 -1.80 -9.86 28.45
N ALA A 760 -2.31 -10.83 29.22
CA ALA A 760 -3.74 -11.04 29.36
C ALA A 760 -4.45 -9.79 29.92
N ASP A 761 -3.91 -9.17 30.97
CA ASP A 761 -4.43 -7.95 31.56
C ASP A 761 -4.42 -6.78 30.54
N TYR A 762 -3.31 -6.63 29.83
CA TYR A 762 -3.20 -5.61 28.77
C TYR A 762 -4.25 -5.84 27.66
N ALA A 763 -4.38 -7.07 27.15
CA ALA A 763 -5.35 -7.40 26.12
C ALA A 763 -6.79 -7.14 26.55
N ASN A 764 -7.15 -7.52 27.78
CA ASN A 764 -8.47 -7.27 28.36
C ASN A 764 -8.76 -5.76 28.51
N SER A 765 -7.76 -4.98 28.92
CA SER A 765 -7.86 -3.53 29.02
C SER A 765 -8.13 -2.90 27.63
N MET A 766 -7.43 -3.34 26.60
CA MET A 766 -7.64 -2.86 25.22
C MET A 766 -9.03 -3.21 24.68
N LYS A 767 -9.51 -4.43 24.94
CA LYS A 767 -10.86 -4.88 24.56
C LYS A 767 -11.95 -4.05 25.25
N SER A 768 -11.78 -3.76 26.52
CA SER A 768 -12.72 -2.90 27.29
C SER A 768 -12.81 -1.49 26.68
N LEU A 769 -11.68 -0.87 26.35
CA LEU A 769 -11.63 0.42 25.68
C LEU A 769 -12.28 0.38 24.28
N ALA A 770 -12.06 -0.67 23.51
CA ALA A 770 -12.69 -0.85 22.21
C ALA A 770 -14.22 -0.92 22.33
N ASN A 771 -14.72 -1.66 23.32
CA ASN A 771 -16.15 -1.79 23.58
C ASN A 771 -16.79 -0.46 24.00
N LYS A 772 -16.13 0.29 24.90
CA LYS A 772 -16.59 1.64 25.29
C LYS A 772 -16.69 2.57 24.08
N ALA A 773 -15.69 2.55 23.21
CA ALA A 773 -15.67 3.38 22.00
C ALA A 773 -16.82 3.03 21.03
N ARG A 774 -17.19 1.75 20.91
CA ARG A 774 -18.33 1.31 20.09
C ARG A 774 -19.67 1.80 20.66
N LEU A 775 -19.86 1.72 21.98
CA LEU A 775 -21.04 2.26 22.65
C LEU A 775 -21.18 3.76 22.39
N GLU A 776 -20.12 4.50 22.65
CA GLU A 776 -20.12 5.95 22.43
C GLU A 776 -20.36 6.33 20.96
N MET A 777 -19.86 5.52 20.02
CA MET A 777 -20.13 5.74 18.60
C MET A 777 -21.61 5.61 18.25
N VAL A 778 -22.34 4.69 18.88
CA VAL A 778 -23.80 4.53 18.71
C VAL A 778 -24.54 5.73 19.30
N ASN A 779 -24.14 6.18 20.50
CA ASN A 779 -24.78 7.29 21.22
C ASN A 779 -24.48 8.68 20.61
N THR A 780 -23.44 8.80 19.78
CA THR A 780 -23.07 10.07 19.15
C THR A 780 -24.03 10.43 18.02
N GLY A 781 -24.56 11.65 18.00
CA GLY A 781 -25.46 12.19 16.97
C GLY A 781 -24.79 12.40 15.60
N LYS A 782 -25.39 13.21 14.74
CA LYS A 782 -24.85 13.66 13.44
C LYS A 782 -25.24 15.09 13.16
N ILE A 783 -24.46 15.81 12.34
CA ILE A 783 -24.84 17.11 11.79
C ILE A 783 -25.70 16.88 10.56
N ALA A 784 -26.86 17.54 10.49
CA ALA A 784 -27.70 17.50 9.30
C ALA A 784 -27.07 18.30 8.16
N TYR A 785 -27.30 17.86 6.92
CA TYR A 785 -26.88 18.62 5.74
C TYR A 785 -27.77 19.85 5.56
N ASP A 786 -27.17 21.04 5.44
CA ASP A 786 -27.85 22.31 5.23
C ASP A 786 -27.55 22.85 3.83
N ARG A 787 -28.63 23.04 3.03
CA ARG A 787 -28.53 23.58 1.67
C ARG A 787 -28.18 25.06 1.66
N ASN A 788 -28.59 25.84 2.67
CA ASN A 788 -28.27 27.26 2.75
C ASN A 788 -26.79 27.46 3.12
N ALA A 789 -26.31 26.73 4.12
CA ALA A 789 -24.90 26.66 4.43
C ALA A 789 -24.07 26.26 3.19
N ARG A 790 -24.55 25.30 2.40
CA ARG A 790 -23.88 24.90 1.14
C ARG A 790 -23.72 26.05 0.14
N ARG A 791 -24.72 26.94 0.05
CA ARG A 791 -24.64 28.13 -0.84
C ARG A 791 -23.68 29.17 -0.29
N VAL A 792 -23.70 29.41 1.02
CA VAL A 792 -22.80 30.39 1.67
C VAL A 792 -21.32 29.98 1.53
N TYR A 793 -21.02 28.70 1.72
CA TYR A 793 -19.66 28.15 1.67
C TYR A 793 -19.33 27.46 0.34
N ASP A 794 -19.88 27.93 -0.78
CA ASP A 794 -19.70 27.28 -2.08
C ASP A 794 -18.23 27.14 -2.48
N LYS A 795 -17.42 28.17 -2.27
CA LYS A 795 -15.99 28.18 -2.60
C LYS A 795 -15.20 27.16 -1.78
N GLU A 796 -15.48 27.09 -0.47
CA GLU A 796 -14.83 26.18 0.45
C GLU A 796 -15.20 24.73 0.17
N VAL A 797 -16.46 24.48 -0.16
CA VAL A 797 -16.91 23.14 -0.52
C VAL A 797 -16.36 22.73 -1.87
N GLN A 798 -16.18 23.63 -2.83
CA GLN A 798 -15.55 23.33 -4.10
C GLN A 798 -14.06 23.02 -3.87
N SER A 799 -13.35 23.82 -3.10
CA SER A 799 -11.96 23.56 -2.70
C SER A 799 -11.78 22.18 -2.05
N LEU A 800 -12.68 21.80 -1.12
CA LEU A 800 -12.67 20.46 -0.51
C LEU A 800 -12.90 19.34 -1.53
N LYS A 801 -13.78 19.54 -2.51
CA LYS A 801 -14.02 18.59 -3.59
C LYS A 801 -12.81 18.42 -4.49
N ASP A 802 -12.11 19.51 -4.82
CA ASP A 802 -10.91 19.49 -5.65
C ASP A 802 -9.76 18.77 -4.94
N LYS A 803 -9.57 19.04 -3.64
CA LYS A 803 -8.63 18.32 -2.80
C LYS A 803 -8.96 16.82 -2.72
N LEU A 804 -10.25 16.49 -2.55
CA LEU A 804 -10.71 15.11 -2.53
C LEU A 804 -10.46 14.42 -3.88
N TYR A 805 -10.71 15.11 -4.99
CA TYR A 805 -10.44 14.60 -6.32
C TYR A 805 -8.96 14.21 -6.48
N LYS A 806 -8.04 15.10 -6.09
CA LYS A 806 -6.59 14.83 -6.11
C LYS A 806 -6.21 13.65 -5.20
N ALA A 807 -6.75 13.61 -3.98
CA ALA A 807 -6.46 12.53 -3.04
C ALA A 807 -6.98 11.15 -3.51
N GLU A 808 -8.08 11.12 -4.27
CA GLU A 808 -8.67 9.89 -4.82
C GLU A 808 -8.02 9.42 -6.13
N LEU A 809 -7.02 10.12 -6.66
CA LEU A 809 -6.27 9.73 -7.85
C LEU A 809 -5.73 8.30 -7.74
N ASN A 810 -5.31 7.91 -6.55
CA ASN A 810 -4.78 6.58 -6.25
C ASN A 810 -5.77 5.41 -6.46
N VAL A 811 -7.06 5.69 -6.63
CA VAL A 811 -8.07 4.62 -6.82
C VAL A 811 -7.77 3.79 -8.06
N THR A 812 -7.31 4.42 -9.13
CA THR A 812 -6.94 3.74 -10.38
C THR A 812 -5.73 2.84 -10.18
N ARG A 813 -4.72 3.34 -9.48
CA ARG A 813 -3.50 2.60 -9.14
C ARG A 813 -3.82 1.39 -8.27
N GLU A 814 -4.66 1.54 -7.26
CA GLU A 814 -5.14 0.42 -6.43
C GLU A 814 -5.92 -0.62 -7.25
N ARG A 815 -6.75 -0.20 -8.23
CA ARG A 815 -7.43 -1.13 -9.11
C ARG A 815 -6.44 -1.91 -9.98
N ALA A 816 -5.47 -1.23 -10.57
CA ALA A 816 -4.40 -1.85 -11.34
C ALA A 816 -3.58 -2.83 -10.48
N ALA A 817 -3.17 -2.43 -9.27
CA ALA A 817 -2.46 -3.30 -8.34
C ALA A 817 -3.26 -4.57 -7.99
N ASN A 818 -4.55 -4.43 -7.70
CA ASN A 818 -5.41 -5.59 -7.41
C ASN A 818 -5.54 -6.53 -8.62
N ARG A 819 -5.59 -6.00 -9.85
CA ARG A 819 -5.65 -6.80 -11.09
C ARG A 819 -4.36 -7.57 -11.31
N ILE A 820 -3.20 -6.90 -11.24
CA ILE A 820 -1.88 -7.52 -11.38
C ILE A 820 -1.71 -8.64 -10.34
N ALA A 821 -2.06 -8.35 -9.08
CA ALA A 821 -1.99 -9.35 -8.02
C ALA A 821 -2.91 -10.56 -8.28
N ALA A 822 -4.13 -10.31 -8.76
CA ALA A 822 -5.07 -11.37 -9.11
C ALA A 822 -4.56 -12.23 -10.29
N ALA A 823 -4.01 -11.60 -11.33
CA ALA A 823 -3.40 -12.30 -12.46
C ALA A 823 -2.24 -13.20 -11.99
N GLN A 824 -1.31 -12.67 -11.19
CA GLN A 824 -0.17 -13.45 -10.66
C GLN A 824 -0.61 -14.64 -9.80
N VAL A 825 -1.65 -14.47 -8.97
CA VAL A 825 -2.18 -15.56 -8.15
C VAL A 825 -2.89 -16.61 -9.02
N ASN A 826 -3.63 -16.18 -10.04
CA ASN A 826 -4.29 -17.10 -10.97
C ASN A 826 -3.27 -17.90 -11.78
N SER A 827 -2.20 -17.27 -12.27
CA SER A 827 -1.09 -17.96 -12.95
C SER A 827 -0.43 -19.00 -12.04
N LYS A 828 -0.13 -18.63 -10.78
CA LYS A 828 0.41 -19.60 -9.80
C LYS A 828 -0.51 -20.78 -9.54
N LYS A 829 -1.84 -20.56 -9.52
CA LYS A 829 -2.83 -21.65 -9.37
C LYS A 829 -2.83 -22.57 -10.59
N ALA A 830 -2.81 -22.00 -11.80
CA ALA A 830 -2.77 -22.76 -13.03
C ALA A 830 -1.52 -23.65 -13.11
N ILE A 831 -0.33 -23.09 -12.82
CA ILE A 831 0.93 -23.85 -12.80
C ILE A 831 0.87 -24.99 -11.77
N ALA A 832 0.33 -24.74 -10.57
CA ALA A 832 0.21 -25.78 -9.55
C ALA A 832 -0.78 -26.89 -9.96
N GLU A 833 -1.89 -26.53 -10.63
CA GLU A 833 -2.86 -27.49 -11.16
C GLU A 833 -2.26 -28.33 -12.28
N GLU A 834 -1.46 -27.75 -13.18
CA GLU A 834 -0.72 -28.47 -14.22
C GLU A 834 0.29 -29.48 -13.64
N GLN A 835 0.88 -29.14 -12.49
CA GLN A 835 1.80 -30.01 -11.75
C GLN A 835 1.08 -31.03 -10.86
N GLY A 836 -0.26 -31.10 -10.92
CA GLY A 836 -1.08 -31.99 -10.07
C GLY A 836 -1.11 -31.56 -8.61
N GLU A 837 -0.62 -30.37 -8.27
CA GLU A 837 -0.62 -29.81 -6.92
C GLU A 837 -1.82 -28.87 -6.71
N LYS A 838 -2.45 -28.95 -5.54
CA LYS A 838 -3.50 -28.00 -5.15
C LYS A 838 -2.97 -27.02 -4.11
N LEU A 839 -2.83 -25.76 -4.47
CA LEU A 839 -2.40 -24.73 -3.53
C LEU A 839 -3.37 -24.62 -2.33
N LYS A 840 -2.82 -24.56 -1.13
CA LYS A 840 -3.63 -24.38 0.08
C LYS A 840 -4.14 -22.96 0.20
N PRO A 841 -5.31 -22.71 0.82
CA PRO A 841 -5.86 -21.36 0.99
C PRO A 841 -4.89 -20.38 1.67
N LYS A 842 -4.04 -20.85 2.58
CA LYS A 842 -3.03 -20.04 3.26
C LYS A 842 -1.94 -19.56 2.30
N ASP A 843 -1.50 -20.45 1.41
CA ASP A 843 -0.44 -20.15 0.44
C ASP A 843 -0.96 -19.19 -0.63
N ILE A 844 -2.22 -19.34 -1.03
CA ILE A 844 -2.92 -18.39 -1.93
C ILE A 844 -3.02 -17.01 -1.28
N LYS A 845 -3.38 -16.94 0.02
CA LYS A 845 -3.48 -15.67 0.75
C LYS A 845 -2.11 -14.98 0.85
N LYS A 846 -1.06 -15.72 1.20
CA LYS A 846 0.32 -15.20 1.29
C LYS A 846 0.81 -14.72 -0.07
N ALA A 847 0.65 -15.53 -1.11
CA ALA A 847 0.99 -15.15 -2.47
C ALA A 847 0.22 -13.90 -2.92
N GLY A 848 -1.07 -13.80 -2.56
CA GLY A 848 -1.90 -12.63 -2.84
C GLY A 848 -1.42 -11.37 -2.12
N GLN A 849 -1.03 -11.47 -0.86
CA GLN A 849 -0.48 -10.33 -0.12
C GLN A 849 0.84 -9.84 -0.71
N GLN A 850 1.76 -10.77 -0.98
CA GLN A 850 3.05 -10.45 -1.60
C GLN A 850 2.87 -9.86 -3.01
N ALA A 851 2.00 -10.47 -3.81
CA ALA A 851 1.68 -9.97 -5.14
C ALA A 851 1.05 -8.57 -5.10
N LEU A 852 0.14 -8.31 -4.16
CA LEU A 852 -0.50 -7.01 -4.04
C LEU A 852 0.46 -5.93 -3.54
N THR A 853 1.31 -6.25 -2.56
CA THR A 853 2.34 -5.30 -2.08
C THR A 853 3.26 -4.91 -3.23
N LYS A 854 3.77 -5.91 -3.96
CA LYS A 854 4.62 -5.67 -5.12
C LYS A 854 3.89 -4.88 -6.21
N ALA A 855 2.67 -5.28 -6.56
CA ALA A 855 1.89 -4.60 -7.59
C ALA A 855 1.58 -3.14 -7.21
N ARG A 856 1.40 -2.82 -5.94
CA ARG A 856 1.25 -1.44 -5.46
C ARG A 856 2.52 -0.62 -5.69
N GLU A 857 3.67 -1.19 -5.43
CA GLU A 857 4.97 -0.57 -5.74
C GLU A 857 5.11 -0.36 -7.25
N ASP A 858 4.79 -1.37 -8.03
CA ASP A 858 4.91 -1.37 -9.50
C ASP A 858 4.05 -0.29 -10.17
N VAL A 859 2.84 -0.07 -9.69
CA VAL A 859 1.94 0.96 -10.26
C VAL A 859 2.06 2.33 -9.58
N GLY A 860 2.98 2.50 -8.66
CA GLY A 860 3.15 3.75 -7.92
C GLY A 860 1.95 4.11 -7.06
N SER A 861 1.33 3.11 -6.40
CA SER A 861 0.26 3.38 -5.44
C SER A 861 0.85 4.04 -4.20
N VAL A 862 0.50 5.29 -3.99
CA VAL A 862 1.05 6.13 -2.93
C VAL A 862 0.40 5.80 -1.59
N ALA A 863 1.21 5.73 -0.54
CA ALA A 863 0.71 5.52 0.81
C ALA A 863 -0.31 6.60 1.20
N ARG A 864 -1.29 6.21 2.00
CA ARG A 864 -2.40 7.10 2.39
C ARG A 864 -1.91 8.41 3.03
N ARG A 865 -0.86 8.35 3.86
CA ARG A 865 -0.25 9.51 4.54
C ARG A 865 0.22 10.60 3.56
N ASP A 866 0.67 10.20 2.37
CA ASP A 866 1.26 11.11 1.38
C ASP A 866 0.21 11.79 0.50
N ARG A 867 -1.08 11.50 0.73
CA ARG A 867 -2.24 12.04 0.02
C ARG A 867 -3.15 12.89 0.89
N ASN A 868 -2.69 13.25 2.08
CA ASN A 868 -3.56 13.86 3.08
C ASN A 868 -4.11 15.22 2.63
N ILE A 869 -5.42 15.35 2.74
CA ILE A 869 -6.13 16.61 2.54
C ILE A 869 -5.86 17.51 3.76
N VAL A 870 -5.32 18.69 3.51
CA VAL A 870 -5.20 19.74 4.53
C VAL A 870 -6.46 20.59 4.50
N ILE A 871 -7.21 20.62 5.61
CA ILE A 871 -8.46 21.35 5.76
C ILE A 871 -8.13 22.73 6.35
N THR A 872 -8.49 23.82 5.66
CA THR A 872 -8.34 25.19 6.15
C THR A 872 -9.38 25.54 7.22
N ASP A 873 -9.23 26.65 7.91
CA ASP A 873 -10.20 27.06 8.95
C ASP A 873 -11.57 27.37 8.36
N LYS A 874 -11.64 28.05 7.22
CA LYS A 874 -12.90 28.34 6.51
C LYS A 874 -13.57 27.07 6.00
N GLU A 875 -12.80 26.12 5.48
CA GLU A 875 -13.33 24.80 5.10
C GLU A 875 -13.85 24.03 6.30
N TRP A 876 -13.21 24.18 7.46
CA TRP A 876 -13.69 23.58 8.70
C TRP A 876 -15.00 24.23 9.18
N GLU A 877 -15.14 25.54 9.07
CA GLU A 877 -16.40 26.25 9.34
C GLU A 877 -17.52 25.75 8.43
N ALA A 878 -17.27 25.57 7.15
CA ALA A 878 -18.22 24.98 6.20
C ALA A 878 -18.67 23.56 6.63
N ILE A 879 -17.73 22.74 7.11
CA ILE A 879 -18.03 21.39 7.64
C ILE A 879 -18.92 21.48 8.90
N GLN A 880 -18.60 22.37 9.82
CA GLN A 880 -19.36 22.58 11.05
C GLN A 880 -20.78 23.11 10.80
N ALA A 881 -20.94 23.95 9.78
CA ALA A 881 -22.24 24.49 9.36
C ALA A 881 -23.11 23.47 8.60
N GLY A 882 -22.61 22.26 8.35
CA GLY A 882 -23.37 21.25 7.59
C GLY A 882 -23.38 21.48 6.07
N ALA A 883 -22.50 22.33 5.53
CA ALA A 883 -22.40 22.61 4.09
C ALA A 883 -21.93 21.41 3.26
N VAL A 884 -21.35 20.39 3.90
CA VAL A 884 -20.83 19.17 3.27
C VAL A 884 -21.69 17.98 3.69
N SER A 885 -22.17 17.20 2.72
CA SER A 885 -22.93 15.99 3.01
C SER A 885 -22.10 14.96 3.78
N GLU A 886 -22.75 14.16 4.63
CA GLU A 886 -22.07 13.14 5.46
C GLU A 886 -21.24 12.17 4.60
N THR A 887 -21.73 11.79 3.43
CA THR A 887 -21.02 10.89 2.51
C THR A 887 -19.72 11.52 1.99
N VAL A 888 -19.77 12.77 1.56
CA VAL A 888 -18.59 13.51 1.09
C VAL A 888 -17.65 13.77 2.25
N LEU A 889 -18.17 14.16 3.42
CA LEU A 889 -17.37 14.37 4.63
C LEU A 889 -16.61 13.10 5.04
N LYS A 890 -17.23 11.94 5.07
CA LYS A 890 -16.56 10.66 5.35
C LYS A 890 -15.41 10.37 4.37
N ARG A 891 -15.58 10.70 3.09
CA ARG A 891 -14.51 10.56 2.09
C ARG A 891 -13.36 11.54 2.34
N ILE A 892 -13.66 12.78 2.68
CA ILE A 892 -12.66 13.80 3.06
C ILE A 892 -11.89 13.33 4.31
N LEU A 893 -12.61 12.92 5.38
CA LEU A 893 -11.99 12.42 6.60
C LEU A 893 -11.07 11.22 6.35
N ASN A 894 -11.47 10.34 5.45
CA ASN A 894 -10.66 9.19 5.05
C ASN A 894 -9.35 9.57 4.32
N ASN A 895 -9.27 10.76 3.77
CA ASN A 895 -8.12 11.27 3.04
C ASN A 895 -7.48 12.50 3.69
N SER A 896 -7.85 12.83 4.92
CA SER A 896 -7.28 13.96 5.69
C SER A 896 -6.21 13.47 6.65
N ASP A 897 -5.28 14.38 7.00
CA ASP A 897 -4.31 14.15 8.06
C ASP A 897 -5.03 14.02 9.42
N PRO A 898 -4.83 12.90 10.12
CA PRO A 898 -5.56 12.63 11.36
C PRO A 898 -5.28 13.65 12.46
N ASP A 899 -4.03 14.05 12.64
CA ASP A 899 -3.63 14.92 13.74
C ASP A 899 -4.17 16.33 13.55
N THR A 900 -4.05 16.89 12.36
CA THR A 900 -4.61 18.19 12.00
C THR A 900 -6.13 18.20 12.14
N LEU A 901 -6.80 17.15 11.70
CA LEU A 901 -8.25 17.03 11.79
C LEU A 901 -8.73 16.98 13.25
N ARG A 902 -8.03 16.20 14.09
CA ARG A 902 -8.32 16.11 15.54
C ARG A 902 -8.18 17.48 16.21
N GLN A 903 -7.10 18.20 15.92
CA GLN A 903 -6.88 19.55 16.44
C GLN A 903 -8.00 20.52 16.06
N LYS A 904 -8.47 20.48 14.79
CA LYS A 904 -9.59 21.34 14.36
C LYS A 904 -10.89 21.00 15.07
N ALA A 905 -11.13 19.74 15.35
CA ALA A 905 -12.35 19.28 16.01
C ALA A 905 -12.34 19.45 17.55
N MET A 906 -11.20 19.77 18.16
CA MET A 906 -11.12 20.02 19.60
C MET A 906 -11.80 21.34 20.00
N PRO A 907 -12.37 21.44 21.22
CA PRO A 907 -12.86 22.70 21.79
C PRO A 907 -11.75 23.74 21.88
N LYS A 908 -12.10 25.01 21.70
CA LYS A 908 -11.12 26.13 21.78
C LYS A 908 -10.37 26.16 23.11
N ALA A 909 -11.07 25.93 24.23
CA ALA A 909 -10.46 25.88 25.56
C ALA A 909 -9.39 24.77 25.66
N THR A 910 -9.68 23.57 25.13
CA THR A 910 -8.73 22.45 25.13
C THR A 910 -7.50 22.75 24.26
N LYS A 911 -7.66 23.45 23.14
CA LYS A 911 -6.53 23.88 22.29
C LYS A 911 -5.57 24.80 23.06
N VAL A 912 -6.10 25.77 23.80
CA VAL A 912 -5.28 26.70 24.62
C VAL A 912 -4.56 25.93 25.72
N ILE A 913 -5.23 25.01 26.41
CA ILE A 913 -4.64 24.18 27.47
C ILE A 913 -3.52 23.32 26.90
N ASN A 914 -3.75 22.68 25.75
CA ASN A 914 -2.73 21.83 25.12
C ASN A 914 -1.51 22.65 24.67
N GLN A 915 -1.68 23.85 24.14
CA GLN A 915 -0.59 24.73 23.79
C GLN A 915 0.21 25.21 25.01
N ALA A 916 -0.47 25.54 26.08
CA ALA A 916 0.15 25.92 27.34
C ALA A 916 0.95 24.74 27.94
N LYS A 917 0.37 23.54 27.90
CA LYS A 917 1.02 22.28 28.31
C LYS A 917 2.26 22.00 27.46
N ALA A 918 2.18 22.14 26.14
CA ALA A 918 3.30 21.98 25.22
C ALA A 918 4.45 22.95 25.55
N ASN A 919 4.13 24.22 25.75
CA ASN A 919 5.11 25.25 26.11
C ASN A 919 5.78 24.94 27.45
N ARG A 920 5.01 24.52 28.45
CA ARG A 920 5.52 24.11 29.76
C ARG A 920 6.46 22.91 29.68
N ILE A 921 6.08 21.87 28.89
CA ILE A 921 6.90 20.69 28.66
C ILE A 921 8.23 21.08 27.97
N LYS A 922 8.17 21.93 26.94
CA LYS A 922 9.37 22.44 26.26
C LYS A 922 10.29 23.21 27.23
N ALA A 923 9.75 24.09 28.05
CA ALA A 923 10.52 24.81 29.04
C ALA A 923 11.18 23.86 30.06
N MET A 924 10.43 22.89 30.55
CA MET A 924 10.95 21.90 31.50
C MET A 924 12.02 20.99 30.90
N SER A 925 11.99 20.73 29.59
CA SER A 925 12.94 19.82 28.91
C SER A 925 14.39 20.34 28.92
N ALA A 926 14.61 21.62 29.22
CA ALA A 926 15.93 22.16 29.40
C ALA A 926 16.62 21.66 30.68
N SER A 927 15.82 21.35 31.73
CA SER A 927 16.34 21.04 33.06
C SER A 927 15.93 19.68 33.61
N TYR A 928 14.89 19.09 33.06
CA TYR A 928 14.32 17.82 33.54
C TYR A 928 14.32 16.73 32.46
N THR A 929 14.47 15.49 32.88
CA THR A 929 14.31 14.32 32.00
C THR A 929 12.84 14.12 31.64
N ILE A 930 12.56 13.35 30.55
CA ILE A 930 11.21 13.03 30.14
C ILE A 930 10.42 12.36 31.27
N GLN A 931 11.06 11.49 32.05
CA GLN A 931 10.44 10.84 33.20
C GLN A 931 10.07 11.84 34.28
N GLN A 932 11.00 12.71 34.66
CA GLN A 932 10.78 13.73 35.67
C GLN A 932 9.69 14.74 35.28
N ILE A 933 9.60 15.07 33.98
CA ILE A 933 8.52 15.91 33.45
C ILE A 933 7.18 15.16 33.54
N ALA A 934 7.14 13.90 33.16
CA ALA A 934 5.96 13.06 33.26
C ALA A 934 5.45 12.97 34.69
N ASP A 935 6.33 12.68 35.63
CA ASP A 935 6.01 12.60 37.08
C ASP A 935 5.52 13.94 37.65
N LYS A 936 6.20 15.06 37.30
CA LYS A 936 5.82 16.39 37.75
C LYS A 936 4.50 16.91 37.20
N LEU A 937 4.12 16.48 36.00
CA LEU A 937 2.91 16.90 35.33
C LEU A 937 1.77 15.87 35.44
N GLY A 938 2.01 14.71 36.06
CA GLY A 938 1.04 13.63 36.17
C GLY A 938 0.60 13.06 34.82
N ILE A 939 1.51 13.00 33.84
CA ILE A 939 1.23 12.52 32.48
C ILE A 939 2.22 11.44 32.07
N SER A 940 1.89 10.69 31.01
CA SER A 940 2.78 9.62 30.55
C SER A 940 4.04 10.18 29.87
N THR A 941 5.12 9.40 29.90
CA THR A 941 6.38 9.75 29.21
C THR A 941 6.22 9.85 27.71
N SER A 942 5.28 9.09 27.13
CA SER A 942 4.95 9.19 25.71
C SER A 942 4.21 10.46 25.38
N THR A 943 3.33 10.97 26.26
CA THR A 943 2.71 12.29 26.13
C THR A 943 3.79 13.38 26.15
N VAL A 944 4.73 13.34 27.07
CA VAL A 944 5.86 14.27 27.09
C VAL A 944 6.66 14.20 25.80
N SER A 945 6.98 13.01 25.32
CA SER A 945 7.72 12.80 24.08
C SER A 945 6.97 13.34 22.86
N LYS A 946 5.64 13.14 22.80
CA LYS A 946 4.75 13.68 21.73
C LYS A 946 4.85 15.20 21.65
N TYR A 947 4.74 15.88 22.78
CA TYR A 947 4.87 17.33 22.84
C TYR A 947 6.27 17.85 22.50
N LEU A 948 7.31 17.12 22.87
CA LEU A 948 8.71 17.49 22.54
C LEU A 948 9.04 17.27 21.06
N LYS A 949 8.44 16.28 20.43
CA LYS A 949 8.64 16.00 18.97
C LYS A 949 7.85 16.95 18.05
N GLY A 950 7.14 17.93 18.58
CA GLY A 950 6.41 18.90 17.77
C GLY A 950 5.03 18.44 17.31
N GLY A 951 4.44 17.43 17.96
CA GLY A 951 3.09 16.89 17.66
C GLY A 951 1.92 17.83 18.00
N VAL A 952 2.19 19.10 18.33
CA VAL A 952 1.22 20.18 18.45
C VAL A 952 1.77 21.37 17.65
N LYS A 953 1.50 21.37 16.36
CA LYS A 953 1.59 22.58 15.53
C LYS A 953 0.25 23.27 15.49
#